data_8eabf1b664212a6c0ccd67ddfc1b62e8
#
_entry.id   8eabf1b664212a6c0ccd67ddfc1b62e8
#
_cell.length_a   1.000
_cell.length_b   1.000
_cell.length_c   1.000
_cell.angle_alpha   90.00
_cell.angle_beta   90.00
_cell.angle_gamma   90.00
#
_symmetry.space_group_name_H-M   'P 1'
#
loop_
_entity.id
_entity.type
_entity.pdbx_description
1 polymer ?
#
loop_
_entity_poly.entity_id
_entity_poly.type
_entity_poly.pdbx_seq_one_letter_code
_entity_poly.pdbx_strand_id
1 'polypeptide(L)'
;LKSLQDLFLAADYSLVHSELTLQAIQQLDMFHAFKQAKSMWFEDALDALEISEISGWPDRFGDALLKWNASNPVKDIRTLSLFSGGGGLDIGFHDAGFNIVESNEIVPAFAATLEKNTADGRRLSGTRIVCKDINDYHPDLDNIDFIIGGPPCQTFSAAGARAAGVNGTDDERGNLFIQYARLIYKLQPKGFLFENVYRIVGAQSGKPWQQIQAAFEELGYKLYWRILDASDYGVPQFRERLIIVGLKTGAFNFPYPSHGPDSGDNRNYYSAKQALETVINSDNIPKALGGRHGHLLNDIPPGLNYSYYTERMGHPTPFFAWRSKFSDYLYKADPHTPVRTIKAQGGQYTGPFSWENRPFTVEELKRLQTFPDSYLINGNRQTAIHQLGNSVPPQFARVLALSIMKQVFSEKIPFDIKFMPANYELGFRARKSKLTDVYALKAKEAIDKIPSSINNAAKHVKHQEYFCIDSDLKVRAGLSKEEASYFVNYSLDSENWTINVSEPPIGIDEVKYKIIIQPPRTDTVLLKSTIELTSAINGEYSILVLWKIFEFLLKRHFLKDDLIQLFGYYQYKKSYQFKMFFQDKSLSDNNYWNVVKKVTEGIGVGVISSFEELSTEFGCSSVELQDILSKMKDYGFEIRNHNTNRQIQKGMILIPYSFPTLNERSLQRLTRL
;
A
#
# COMPACT_ATOMS: atom_id res chain seq x y z
N LEU A 1 -25.46 -34.32 -10.76
CA LEU A 1 -25.98 -34.13 -9.39
C LEU A 1 -26.15 -35.49 -8.69
N LYS A 2 -26.87 -36.48 -9.29
CA LYS A 2 -27.08 -37.81 -8.68
C LYS A 2 -25.78 -38.56 -8.36
N SER A 3 -24.77 -38.50 -9.23
CA SER A 3 -23.48 -39.20 -9.02
C SER A 3 -22.59 -38.54 -7.96
N LEU A 4 -22.71 -37.22 -7.73
CA LEU A 4 -22.04 -36.56 -6.63
C LEU A 4 -22.79 -36.74 -5.31
N GLN A 5 -24.13 -36.75 -5.35
CA GLN A 5 -24.96 -37.17 -4.22
C GLN A 5 -24.67 -38.59 -3.77
N ASP A 6 -24.44 -39.53 -4.72
CA ASP A 6 -24.08 -40.91 -4.41
C ASP A 6 -22.69 -41.03 -3.76
N LEU A 7 -21.78 -40.10 -4.04
CA LEU A 7 -20.47 -40.02 -3.37
C LEU A 7 -20.59 -39.46 -1.95
N PHE A 8 -21.48 -38.48 -1.75
CA PHE A 8 -21.82 -37.95 -0.45
C PHE A 8 -22.66 -38.92 0.38
N LEU A 9 -23.55 -39.70 -0.23
CA LEU A 9 -24.37 -40.70 0.44
C LEU A 9 -23.57 -41.95 0.83
N ALA A 10 -22.46 -42.26 0.17
CA ALA A 10 -21.52 -43.29 0.58
C ALA A 10 -20.67 -42.90 1.81
N ALA A 11 -20.56 -41.62 2.12
CA ALA A 11 -20.03 -41.10 3.37
C ALA A 11 -21.22 -40.69 4.25
N ASP A 12 -21.60 -41.57 5.17
CA ASP A 12 -22.75 -41.51 6.08
C ASP A 12 -23.17 -40.08 6.48
N TYR A 13 -24.23 -39.56 5.89
CA TYR A 13 -24.70 -38.16 5.96
C TYR A 13 -25.15 -37.73 7.37
N SER A 14 -25.23 -38.67 8.31
CA SER A 14 -25.54 -38.41 9.71
C SER A 14 -24.42 -37.65 10.46
N LEU A 15 -23.23 -37.51 9.85
CA LEU A 15 -22.05 -36.88 10.43
C LEU A 15 -21.80 -35.43 9.92
N VAL A 16 -22.66 -34.86 9.08
CA VAL A 16 -22.48 -33.58 8.37
C VAL A 16 -22.37 -32.32 9.28
N HIS A 17 -22.59 -32.46 10.57
CA HIS A 17 -22.48 -31.34 11.54
C HIS A 17 -21.38 -31.51 12.61
N SER A 18 -20.41 -32.40 12.40
CA SER A 18 -19.32 -32.62 13.35
C SER A 18 -17.95 -32.26 12.76
N GLU A 19 -16.96 -31.96 13.62
CA GLU A 19 -15.56 -31.72 13.23
C GLU A 19 -14.95 -32.82 12.36
N LEU A 20 -15.44 -34.05 12.48
CA LEU A 20 -15.06 -35.23 11.66
C LEU A 20 -15.46 -35.07 10.19
N THR A 21 -16.53 -34.32 9.89
CA THR A 21 -16.98 -34.09 8.51
C THR A 21 -16.09 -33.05 7.80
N LEU A 22 -15.64 -32.03 8.51
CA LEU A 22 -14.64 -31.08 7.99
C LEU A 22 -13.33 -31.82 7.64
N GLN A 23 -12.89 -32.78 8.45
CA GLN A 23 -11.72 -33.60 8.14
C GLN A 23 -11.95 -34.54 6.94
N ALA A 24 -13.15 -35.10 6.78
CA ALA A 24 -13.49 -35.94 5.64
C ALA A 24 -13.59 -35.14 4.34
N ILE A 25 -14.17 -33.94 4.38
CA ILE A 25 -14.18 -32.98 3.26
C ILE A 25 -12.75 -32.51 2.93
N GLN A 26 -11.91 -32.31 3.93
CA GLN A 26 -10.47 -31.96 3.74
C GLN A 26 -9.69 -33.10 3.05
N GLN A 27 -10.15 -34.34 3.14
CA GLN A 27 -9.56 -35.48 2.47
C GLN A 27 -10.14 -35.76 1.06
N LEU A 28 -11.21 -35.07 0.66
CA LEU A 28 -11.77 -35.20 -0.69
C LEU A 28 -10.72 -34.81 -1.73
N ASP A 29 -10.30 -35.77 -2.53
CA ASP A 29 -9.39 -35.52 -3.63
C ASP A 29 -10.15 -34.78 -4.74
N MET A 30 -9.90 -33.49 -4.87
CA MET A 30 -10.49 -32.65 -5.93
C MET A 30 -10.29 -33.21 -7.33
N PHE A 31 -9.24 -33.98 -7.55
CA PHE A 31 -9.02 -34.67 -8.82
C PHE A 31 -10.10 -35.73 -9.11
N HIS A 32 -10.54 -36.50 -8.11
CA HIS A 32 -11.66 -37.42 -8.28
C HIS A 32 -12.98 -36.71 -8.52
N ALA A 33 -13.18 -35.56 -7.83
CA ALA A 33 -14.33 -34.72 -8.07
C ALA A 33 -14.38 -34.17 -9.51
N PHE A 34 -13.26 -33.74 -10.07
CA PHE A 34 -13.19 -33.31 -11.48
C PHE A 34 -13.50 -34.45 -12.47
N LYS A 35 -13.09 -35.68 -12.19
CA LYS A 35 -13.44 -36.84 -13.04
C LYS A 35 -14.93 -37.08 -13.12
N GLN A 36 -15.67 -36.79 -12.07
CA GLN A 36 -17.12 -36.99 -11.98
C GLN A 36 -17.93 -35.80 -12.48
N ALA A 37 -17.37 -34.58 -12.45
CA ALA A 37 -18.04 -33.34 -12.80
C ALA A 37 -18.16 -33.02 -14.30
N LYS A 38 -18.14 -34.02 -15.19
CA LYS A 38 -18.07 -33.89 -16.66
C LYS A 38 -19.12 -32.98 -17.35
N SER A 39 -20.11 -32.47 -16.65
CA SER A 39 -21.11 -31.53 -17.17
C SER A 39 -21.52 -30.48 -16.15
N MET A 40 -20.72 -30.30 -15.11
CA MET A 40 -21.04 -29.37 -14.03
C MET A 40 -20.37 -27.99 -14.32
N TRP A 41 -21.08 -26.92 -14.05
CA TRP A 41 -20.52 -25.59 -14.06
C TRP A 41 -19.51 -25.43 -12.93
N PHE A 42 -18.50 -24.57 -13.13
CA PHE A 42 -17.45 -24.33 -12.14
C PHE A 42 -18.04 -23.90 -10.79
N GLU A 43 -19.00 -22.98 -10.83
CA GLU A 43 -19.69 -22.48 -9.65
C GLU A 43 -20.42 -23.61 -8.91
N ASP A 44 -21.17 -24.44 -9.64
CA ASP A 44 -21.91 -25.59 -9.09
C ASP A 44 -20.94 -26.63 -8.48
N ALA A 45 -19.78 -26.82 -9.09
CA ALA A 45 -18.74 -27.70 -8.54
C ALA A 45 -18.15 -27.17 -7.23
N LEU A 46 -17.93 -25.84 -7.13
CA LEU A 46 -17.47 -25.21 -5.89
C LEU A 46 -18.49 -25.38 -4.76
N ASP A 47 -19.80 -25.26 -5.05
CA ASP A 47 -20.87 -25.43 -4.07
C ASP A 47 -21.06 -26.90 -3.66
N ALA A 48 -21.19 -27.76 -4.63
CA ALA A 48 -21.43 -29.19 -4.37
C ALA A 48 -20.33 -29.85 -3.52
N LEU A 49 -19.14 -29.32 -3.58
CA LEU A 49 -17.97 -29.83 -2.85
C LEU A 49 -17.60 -28.94 -1.64
N GLU A 50 -18.37 -27.88 -1.36
CA GLU A 50 -18.07 -26.90 -0.32
C GLU A 50 -16.61 -26.38 -0.37
N ILE A 51 -16.02 -26.41 -1.56
CA ILE A 51 -14.58 -26.16 -1.76
C ILE A 51 -14.20 -24.74 -1.32
N SER A 52 -15.08 -23.77 -1.52
CA SER A 52 -14.85 -22.38 -1.15
C SER A 52 -14.72 -22.17 0.36
N GLU A 53 -15.17 -23.13 1.18
CA GLU A 53 -15.07 -23.10 2.63
C GLU A 53 -13.76 -23.73 3.16
N ILE A 54 -13.04 -24.46 2.31
CA ILE A 54 -11.83 -25.19 2.73
C ILE A 54 -10.60 -24.27 2.73
N SER A 55 -9.88 -24.21 3.85
CA SER A 55 -8.61 -23.50 3.91
C SER A 55 -7.61 -24.05 2.89
N GLY A 56 -7.02 -23.12 2.10
CA GLY A 56 -6.05 -23.49 1.04
C GLY A 56 -6.65 -24.19 -0.18
N TRP A 57 -7.96 -24.10 -0.41
CA TRP A 57 -8.58 -24.70 -1.60
C TRP A 57 -7.97 -24.23 -2.92
N PRO A 58 -7.49 -22.97 -3.11
CA PRO A 58 -6.87 -22.57 -4.37
C PRO A 58 -5.60 -23.35 -4.70
N ASP A 59 -4.83 -23.79 -3.71
CA ASP A 59 -3.65 -24.63 -3.92
C ASP A 59 -4.06 -26.04 -4.35
N ARG A 60 -5.02 -26.65 -3.65
CA ARG A 60 -5.60 -27.95 -4.01
C ARG A 60 -6.23 -27.94 -5.40
N PHE A 61 -6.89 -26.83 -5.76
CA PHE A 61 -7.45 -26.64 -7.09
C PHE A 61 -6.36 -26.67 -8.18
N GLY A 62 -5.24 -25.98 -7.95
CA GLY A 62 -4.08 -26.04 -8.84
C GLY A 62 -3.50 -27.46 -8.98
N ASP A 63 -3.38 -28.21 -7.86
CA ASP A 63 -2.92 -29.62 -7.88
C ASP A 63 -3.88 -30.53 -8.65
N ALA A 64 -5.19 -30.32 -8.49
CA ALA A 64 -6.20 -31.08 -9.20
C ALA A 64 -6.17 -30.80 -10.72
N LEU A 65 -5.93 -29.55 -11.12
CA LEU A 65 -5.74 -29.20 -12.54
C LEU A 65 -4.51 -29.88 -13.14
N LEU A 66 -3.38 -29.91 -12.44
CA LEU A 66 -2.18 -30.61 -12.91
C LEU A 66 -2.41 -32.11 -13.08
N LYS A 67 -3.07 -32.75 -12.11
CA LYS A 67 -3.45 -34.17 -12.21
C LYS A 67 -4.43 -34.41 -13.37
N TRP A 68 -5.40 -33.51 -13.57
CA TRP A 68 -6.33 -33.57 -14.69
C TRP A 68 -5.60 -33.51 -16.03
N ASN A 69 -4.72 -32.53 -16.21
CA ASN A 69 -3.95 -32.34 -17.45
C ASN A 69 -3.05 -33.54 -17.73
N ALA A 70 -2.41 -34.13 -16.72
CA ALA A 70 -1.63 -35.37 -16.86
C ALA A 70 -2.47 -36.55 -17.38
N SER A 71 -3.76 -36.60 -17.00
CA SER A 71 -4.68 -37.65 -17.44
C SER A 71 -5.44 -37.34 -18.73
N ASN A 72 -5.49 -36.08 -19.11
CA ASN A 72 -6.18 -35.57 -20.29
C ASN A 72 -5.23 -34.58 -21.04
N PRO A 73 -4.21 -35.07 -21.72
CA PRO A 73 -3.24 -34.21 -22.37
C PRO A 73 -3.91 -33.24 -23.33
N VAL A 74 -3.57 -31.96 -23.15
CA VAL A 74 -3.95 -30.85 -24.03
C VAL A 74 -2.88 -30.64 -25.10
N LYS A 75 -3.19 -29.91 -26.16
CA LYS A 75 -2.17 -29.49 -27.13
C LYS A 75 -1.04 -28.72 -26.43
N ASP A 76 0.15 -28.83 -26.97
CA ASP A 76 1.29 -28.03 -26.50
C ASP A 76 1.09 -26.54 -26.87
N ILE A 77 0.50 -25.80 -25.95
CA ILE A 77 0.28 -24.35 -26.09
C ILE A 77 1.51 -23.63 -25.59
N ARG A 78 2.45 -23.39 -26.53
CA ARG A 78 3.73 -22.75 -26.22
C ARG A 78 3.55 -21.29 -25.83
N THR A 79 3.89 -20.97 -24.60
CA THR A 79 3.61 -19.67 -23.98
C THR A 79 4.90 -18.97 -23.53
N LEU A 80 5.01 -17.69 -23.85
CA LEU A 80 6.08 -16.81 -23.35
C LEU A 80 5.51 -15.93 -22.24
N SER A 81 6.19 -15.91 -21.09
CA SER A 81 5.85 -15.01 -19.98
C SER A 81 6.82 -13.83 -19.91
N LEU A 82 6.28 -12.63 -19.85
CA LEU A 82 7.03 -11.37 -19.79
C LEU A 82 6.72 -10.63 -18.49
N PHE A 83 7.75 -10.02 -17.91
CA PHE A 83 7.60 -9.33 -16.60
C PHE A 83 7.06 -10.27 -15.53
N SER A 84 7.58 -11.50 -15.47
CA SER A 84 7.03 -12.61 -14.70
C SER A 84 6.96 -12.35 -13.18
N GLY A 85 7.82 -11.44 -12.67
CA GLY A 85 7.81 -11.08 -11.25
C GLY A 85 8.04 -12.26 -10.34
N GLY A 86 7.12 -12.49 -9.40
CA GLY A 86 7.12 -13.66 -8.52
C GLY A 86 6.47 -14.90 -9.12
N GLY A 87 6.05 -14.90 -10.39
CA GLY A 87 5.52 -16.06 -11.09
C GLY A 87 4.02 -16.31 -10.93
N GLY A 88 3.26 -15.33 -10.47
CA GLY A 88 1.83 -15.57 -10.18
C GLY A 88 0.98 -15.86 -11.41
N LEU A 89 1.19 -15.16 -12.55
CA LEU A 89 0.57 -15.49 -13.84
C LEU A 89 1.07 -16.84 -14.34
N ASP A 90 2.39 -17.05 -14.30
CA ASP A 90 3.05 -18.26 -14.75
C ASP A 90 2.46 -19.53 -14.07
N ILE A 91 2.32 -19.49 -12.74
CA ILE A 91 1.70 -20.59 -11.98
C ILE A 91 0.28 -20.88 -12.48
N GLY A 92 -0.53 -19.83 -12.62
CA GLY A 92 -1.94 -20.00 -13.01
C GLY A 92 -2.09 -20.59 -14.42
N PHE A 93 -1.29 -20.11 -15.37
CA PHE A 93 -1.28 -20.62 -16.75
C PHE A 93 -0.69 -22.03 -16.82
N HIS A 94 0.40 -22.29 -16.13
CA HIS A 94 0.98 -23.64 -16.06
C HIS A 94 0.00 -24.66 -15.46
N ASP A 95 -0.65 -24.33 -14.34
CA ASP A 95 -1.63 -25.21 -13.70
C ASP A 95 -2.83 -25.52 -14.64
N ALA A 96 -3.22 -24.54 -15.46
CA ALA A 96 -4.27 -24.71 -16.45
C ALA A 96 -3.85 -25.57 -17.67
N GLY A 97 -2.55 -25.82 -17.86
CA GLY A 97 -2.02 -26.68 -18.93
C GLY A 97 -1.32 -25.94 -20.07
N PHE A 98 -0.98 -24.65 -19.90
CA PHE A 98 -0.11 -23.94 -20.84
C PHE A 98 1.36 -24.34 -20.61
N ASN A 99 2.09 -24.55 -21.69
CA ASN A 99 3.52 -24.82 -21.64
C ASN A 99 4.28 -23.49 -21.61
N ILE A 100 4.67 -23.02 -20.41
CA ILE A 100 5.50 -21.80 -20.28
C ILE A 100 6.93 -22.16 -20.69
N VAL A 101 7.26 -21.92 -21.94
CA VAL A 101 8.59 -22.29 -22.49
C VAL A 101 9.69 -21.37 -21.95
N GLU A 102 9.37 -20.10 -21.72
CA GLU A 102 10.32 -19.12 -21.19
C GLU A 102 9.64 -18.03 -20.40
N SER A 103 10.30 -17.58 -19.31
CA SER A 103 9.88 -16.44 -18.48
C SER A 103 11.00 -15.41 -18.41
N ASN A 104 10.67 -14.15 -18.74
CA ASN A 104 11.59 -13.01 -18.63
C ASN A 104 11.29 -12.15 -17.40
N GLU A 105 12.33 -11.88 -16.60
CA GLU A 105 12.28 -11.01 -15.42
C GLU A 105 13.60 -10.24 -15.27
N ILE A 106 13.53 -8.94 -14.98
CA ILE A 106 14.73 -8.09 -14.85
C ILE A 106 15.37 -8.17 -13.47
N VAL A 107 14.57 -8.43 -12.40
CA VAL A 107 15.08 -8.41 -11.02
C VAL A 107 15.71 -9.76 -10.67
N PRO A 108 17.03 -9.81 -10.40
CA PRO A 108 17.72 -11.09 -10.16
C PRO A 108 17.12 -11.93 -9.03
N ALA A 109 16.67 -11.29 -7.94
CA ALA A 109 16.05 -12.00 -6.82
C ALA A 109 14.70 -12.65 -7.21
N PHE A 110 13.97 -12.08 -8.18
CA PHE A 110 12.70 -12.60 -8.68
C PHE A 110 12.95 -13.72 -9.67
N ALA A 111 13.91 -13.53 -10.60
CA ALA A 111 14.36 -14.59 -11.49
C ALA A 111 14.83 -15.82 -10.70
N ALA A 112 15.61 -15.63 -9.62
CA ALA A 112 16.02 -16.73 -8.75
C ALA A 112 14.84 -17.41 -8.01
N THR A 113 13.73 -16.70 -7.76
CA THR A 113 12.48 -17.32 -7.29
C THR A 113 11.91 -18.26 -8.35
N LEU A 114 11.79 -17.76 -9.58
CA LEU A 114 11.30 -18.57 -10.70
C LEU A 114 12.17 -19.82 -10.91
N GLU A 115 13.49 -19.67 -10.97
CA GLU A 115 14.45 -20.76 -11.13
C GLU A 115 14.31 -21.85 -10.07
N LYS A 116 14.13 -21.49 -8.79
CA LYS A 116 13.90 -22.47 -7.72
C LYS A 116 12.66 -23.33 -7.91
N ASN A 117 11.73 -22.89 -8.74
CA ASN A 117 10.47 -23.56 -9.01
C ASN A 117 10.40 -24.24 -10.39
N THR A 118 11.53 -24.31 -11.14
CA THR A 118 11.60 -25.01 -12.43
C THR A 118 12.04 -26.47 -12.32
N ALA A 119 12.48 -26.92 -11.15
CA ALA A 119 12.86 -28.32 -10.92
C ALA A 119 11.67 -29.26 -11.15
N ASP A 120 11.96 -30.52 -11.50
CA ASP A 120 10.95 -31.55 -11.74
C ASP A 120 9.97 -31.67 -10.56
N GLY A 121 8.69 -31.75 -10.89
CA GLY A 121 7.61 -31.82 -9.91
C GLY A 121 7.24 -30.49 -9.24
N ARG A 122 7.88 -29.38 -9.61
CA ARG A 122 7.51 -28.03 -9.17
C ARG A 122 6.62 -27.31 -10.16
N ARG A 123 6.03 -26.20 -9.73
CA ARG A 123 5.01 -25.44 -10.50
C ARG A 123 5.48 -24.85 -11.82
N LEU A 124 6.76 -24.66 -12.04
CA LEU A 124 7.32 -24.12 -13.28
C LEU A 124 8.29 -25.11 -13.93
N SER A 125 8.06 -26.42 -13.71
CA SER A 125 8.91 -27.48 -14.27
C SER A 125 9.09 -27.31 -15.77
N GLY A 126 10.35 -27.33 -16.23
CA GLY A 126 10.69 -27.21 -17.64
C GLY A 126 10.73 -25.79 -18.22
N THR A 127 10.33 -24.76 -17.46
CA THR A 127 10.39 -23.38 -17.92
C THR A 127 11.83 -22.84 -17.91
N ARG A 128 12.27 -22.23 -18.99
CA ARG A 128 13.55 -21.49 -19.02
C ARG A 128 13.39 -20.10 -18.44
N ILE A 129 14.22 -19.73 -17.48
CA ILE A 129 14.21 -18.40 -16.87
C ILE A 129 15.30 -17.52 -17.48
N VAL A 130 14.93 -16.32 -17.92
CA VAL A 130 15.86 -15.34 -18.50
C VAL A 130 15.83 -14.06 -17.67
N CYS A 131 16.92 -13.84 -16.91
CA CYS A 131 17.10 -12.62 -16.13
C CYS A 131 17.71 -11.52 -17.01
N LYS A 132 16.85 -10.71 -17.67
CA LYS A 132 17.31 -9.68 -18.59
C LYS A 132 16.32 -8.51 -18.69
N ASP A 133 16.85 -7.30 -18.95
CA ASP A 133 16.00 -6.16 -19.29
C ASP A 133 15.21 -6.45 -20.57
N ILE A 134 13.93 -6.11 -20.60
CA ILE A 134 13.06 -6.32 -21.76
C ILE A 134 13.53 -5.55 -22.99
N ASN A 135 14.25 -4.43 -22.82
CA ASN A 135 14.83 -3.66 -23.91
C ASN A 135 15.93 -4.43 -24.64
N ASP A 136 16.71 -5.23 -23.90
CA ASP A 136 17.80 -6.07 -24.41
C ASP A 136 17.38 -7.52 -24.67
N TYR A 137 16.12 -7.84 -24.36
CA TYR A 137 15.61 -9.19 -24.52
C TYR A 137 15.14 -9.44 -25.96
N HIS A 138 15.88 -10.29 -26.64
CA HIS A 138 15.62 -10.73 -28.02
C HIS A 138 15.52 -12.26 -28.04
N PRO A 139 14.33 -12.83 -27.70
CA PRO A 139 14.16 -14.28 -27.65
C PRO A 139 14.40 -14.89 -29.06
N ASP A 140 15.08 -16.03 -29.05
CA ASP A 140 15.19 -16.93 -30.18
C ASP A 140 14.20 -18.08 -29.98
N LEU A 141 12.93 -17.75 -30.17
CA LEU A 141 11.80 -18.66 -29.96
C LEU A 141 10.91 -18.68 -31.18
N ASP A 142 10.59 -19.89 -31.65
CA ASP A 142 9.65 -20.12 -32.72
C ASP A 142 8.33 -20.70 -32.19
N ASN A 143 7.25 -20.50 -32.94
CA ASN A 143 5.95 -21.12 -32.72
C ASN A 143 5.38 -20.82 -31.31
N ILE A 144 5.44 -19.57 -30.88
CA ILE A 144 4.77 -19.12 -29.66
C ILE A 144 3.28 -18.92 -29.95
N ASP A 145 2.45 -19.68 -29.27
CA ASP A 145 0.99 -19.62 -29.41
C ASP A 145 0.37 -18.50 -28.61
N PHE A 146 0.93 -18.20 -27.43
CA PHE A 146 0.37 -17.21 -26.53
C PHE A 146 1.47 -16.42 -25.78
N ILE A 147 1.20 -15.15 -25.44
CA ILE A 147 2.09 -14.34 -24.62
C ILE A 147 1.31 -13.85 -23.40
N ILE A 148 1.89 -13.95 -22.20
CA ILE A 148 1.32 -13.41 -20.97
C ILE A 148 2.27 -12.39 -20.35
N GLY A 149 1.74 -11.39 -19.63
CA GLY A 149 2.58 -10.49 -18.88
C GLY A 149 1.87 -9.27 -18.32
N GLY A 150 2.51 -8.67 -17.31
CA GLY A 150 2.05 -7.46 -16.65
C GLY A 150 3.18 -6.43 -16.55
N PRO A 151 3.44 -5.60 -17.58
CA PRO A 151 4.49 -4.61 -17.49
C PRO A 151 4.21 -3.61 -16.36
N PRO A 152 5.24 -3.23 -15.58
CA PRO A 152 5.06 -2.32 -14.45
C PRO A 152 4.65 -0.93 -14.93
N CYS A 153 3.57 -0.42 -14.33
CA CYS A 153 3.03 0.90 -14.60
C CYS A 153 3.30 1.82 -13.41
N GLN A 154 4.57 2.15 -13.14
CA GLN A 154 4.96 2.89 -11.94
C GLN A 154 4.44 4.33 -11.93
N THR A 155 4.30 4.98 -13.06
CA THR A 155 3.75 6.34 -13.20
C THR A 155 2.25 6.43 -12.95
N PHE A 156 1.49 5.34 -13.12
CA PHE A 156 0.03 5.31 -13.01
C PHE A 156 -0.48 4.61 -11.74
N SER A 157 0.37 3.97 -10.96
CA SER A 157 -0.02 3.38 -9.67
C SER A 157 -0.25 4.47 -8.61
N ALA A 158 -1.13 4.20 -7.62
CA ALA A 158 -1.35 5.14 -6.50
C ALA A 158 -0.07 5.41 -5.68
N ALA A 159 0.89 4.50 -5.71
CA ALA A 159 2.20 4.64 -5.08
C ALA A 159 3.16 5.44 -5.99
N GLY A 160 3.18 5.18 -7.29
CA GLY A 160 3.98 5.91 -8.26
C GLY A 160 3.55 7.36 -8.43
N ALA A 161 2.24 7.64 -8.49
CA ALA A 161 1.72 9.01 -8.54
C ALA A 161 2.01 9.83 -7.27
N ARG A 162 2.22 9.17 -6.12
CA ARG A 162 2.65 9.81 -4.87
C ARG A 162 4.15 10.08 -4.83
N ALA A 163 4.94 9.23 -5.45
CA ALA A 163 6.38 9.31 -5.44
C ALA A 163 6.93 10.28 -6.50
N ALA A 164 6.27 10.37 -7.66
CA ALA A 164 6.82 11.07 -8.82
C ALA A 164 6.47 12.56 -8.90
N GLY A 165 5.35 13.01 -8.31
CA GLY A 165 4.91 14.41 -8.54
C GLY A 165 4.73 14.77 -10.03
N VAL A 166 5.02 13.84 -10.94
CA VAL A 166 5.05 14.02 -12.39
C VAL A 166 4.04 13.07 -13.03
N ASN A 167 3.12 13.64 -13.76
CA ASN A 167 2.16 12.93 -14.62
C ASN A 167 2.74 12.89 -16.03
N GLY A 168 3.65 11.96 -16.35
CA GLY A 168 4.29 11.97 -17.67
C GLY A 168 4.39 10.59 -18.31
N THR A 169 4.04 10.54 -19.60
CA THR A 169 4.36 9.46 -20.54
C THR A 169 5.83 9.48 -20.99
N ASP A 170 6.57 10.52 -20.61
CA ASP A 170 7.97 10.74 -21.00
C ASP A 170 9.00 10.05 -20.08
N ASP A 171 8.53 9.29 -19.09
CA ASP A 171 9.40 8.41 -18.29
C ASP A 171 9.67 7.13 -19.11
N GLU A 172 10.94 6.75 -19.28
CA GLU A 172 11.39 5.52 -19.94
C GLU A 172 10.65 4.25 -19.45
N ARG A 173 10.15 4.27 -18.21
CA ARG A 173 9.34 3.20 -17.61
C ARG A 173 7.88 3.19 -18.07
N GLY A 174 7.35 4.28 -18.61
CA GLY A 174 6.01 4.36 -19.21
C GLY A 174 5.91 3.62 -20.53
N ASN A 175 7.05 3.36 -21.17
CA ASN A 175 7.14 2.78 -22.53
C ASN A 175 7.28 1.25 -22.54
N LEU A 176 7.23 0.55 -21.40
CA LEU A 176 7.43 -0.90 -21.35
C LEU A 176 6.33 -1.69 -22.09
N PHE A 177 5.13 -1.14 -22.25
CA PHE A 177 4.09 -1.75 -23.10
C PHE A 177 4.49 -1.77 -24.58
N ILE A 178 5.31 -0.82 -25.05
CA ILE A 178 5.86 -0.81 -26.42
C ILE A 178 6.78 -2.02 -26.62
N GLN A 179 7.59 -2.37 -25.61
CA GLN A 179 8.43 -3.57 -25.69
C GLN A 179 7.59 -4.85 -25.70
N TYR A 180 6.49 -4.87 -24.98
CA TYR A 180 5.53 -5.96 -25.04
C TYR A 180 4.93 -6.07 -26.46
N ALA A 181 4.50 -4.95 -27.04
CA ALA A 181 3.99 -4.90 -28.42
C ALA A 181 5.05 -5.31 -29.46
N ARG A 182 6.32 -4.91 -29.27
CA ARG A 182 7.45 -5.35 -30.12
C ARG A 182 7.60 -6.87 -30.16
N LEU A 183 7.48 -7.53 -29.01
CA LEU A 183 7.57 -9.00 -28.95
C LEU A 183 6.34 -9.68 -29.56
N ILE A 184 5.14 -9.13 -29.40
CA ILE A 184 3.95 -9.59 -30.12
C ILE A 184 4.14 -9.46 -31.63
N TYR A 185 4.67 -8.34 -32.11
CA TYR A 185 4.98 -8.14 -33.52
C TYR A 185 5.97 -9.17 -34.04
N LYS A 186 7.05 -9.43 -33.28
CA LYS A 186 8.10 -10.39 -33.67
C LYS A 186 7.58 -11.84 -33.72
N LEU A 187 6.86 -12.25 -32.65
CA LEU A 187 6.49 -13.66 -32.44
C LEU A 187 5.12 -14.03 -33.01
N GLN A 188 4.29 -13.06 -33.34
CA GLN A 188 2.99 -13.22 -33.97
C GLN A 188 2.10 -14.31 -33.34
N PRO A 189 1.92 -14.35 -31.98
CA PRO A 189 1.11 -15.37 -31.32
C PRO A 189 -0.35 -15.33 -31.78
N LYS A 190 -1.12 -16.38 -31.51
CA LYS A 190 -2.58 -16.39 -31.71
C LYS A 190 -3.30 -15.35 -30.84
N GLY A 191 -2.75 -15.13 -29.66
CA GLY A 191 -3.25 -14.12 -28.73
C GLY A 191 -2.29 -13.82 -27.59
N PHE A 192 -2.69 -12.90 -26.74
CA PHE A 192 -1.94 -12.51 -25.54
C PHE A 192 -2.86 -12.10 -24.40
N LEU A 193 -2.35 -12.17 -23.18
CA LEU A 193 -2.95 -11.56 -22.00
C LEU A 193 -2.02 -10.48 -21.43
N PHE A 194 -2.52 -9.26 -21.36
CA PHE A 194 -1.82 -8.12 -20.78
C PHE A 194 -2.54 -7.67 -19.49
N GLU A 195 -1.83 -7.67 -18.37
CA GLU A 195 -2.36 -7.23 -17.08
C GLU A 195 -1.80 -5.87 -16.69
N ASN A 196 -2.63 -5.04 -16.07
CA ASN A 196 -2.16 -3.78 -15.49
C ASN A 196 -3.07 -3.28 -14.36
N VAL A 197 -2.64 -2.21 -13.68
CA VAL A 197 -3.47 -1.53 -12.68
C VAL A 197 -4.65 -0.81 -13.35
N TYR A 198 -5.85 -0.90 -12.77
CA TYR A 198 -7.07 -0.34 -13.36
C TYR A 198 -7.01 1.19 -13.58
N ARG A 199 -6.16 1.90 -12.83
CA ARG A 199 -6.06 3.36 -12.92
C ARG A 199 -5.54 3.88 -14.26
N ILE A 200 -4.89 3.04 -15.05
CA ILE A 200 -4.38 3.41 -16.36
C ILE A 200 -5.50 3.87 -17.30
N VAL A 201 -6.70 3.32 -17.14
CA VAL A 201 -7.88 3.65 -17.97
C VAL A 201 -8.31 5.10 -17.80
N GLY A 202 -8.18 5.67 -16.59
CA GLY A 202 -8.58 7.06 -16.31
C GLY A 202 -7.41 8.04 -16.11
N ALA A 203 -6.16 7.56 -16.19
CA ALA A 203 -4.99 8.41 -16.00
C ALA A 203 -4.85 9.41 -17.18
N GLN A 204 -4.46 10.67 -16.87
CA GLN A 204 -4.23 11.71 -17.89
C GLN A 204 -5.35 11.81 -18.95
N SER A 205 -6.59 11.81 -18.49
CA SER A 205 -7.78 11.82 -19.37
C SER A 205 -7.83 10.64 -20.37
N GLY A 206 -7.26 9.49 -20.01
CA GLY A 206 -7.29 8.26 -20.79
C GLY A 206 -6.22 8.13 -21.88
N LYS A 207 -5.32 9.09 -22.02
CA LYS A 207 -4.26 9.05 -23.07
C LYS A 207 -3.43 7.74 -23.06
N PRO A 208 -2.88 7.27 -21.92
CA PRO A 208 -2.09 6.04 -21.91
C PRO A 208 -2.92 4.81 -22.33
N TRP A 209 -4.18 4.79 -21.93
CA TRP A 209 -5.11 3.73 -22.31
C TRP A 209 -5.33 3.70 -23.84
N GLN A 210 -5.56 4.84 -24.45
CA GLN A 210 -5.72 4.97 -25.91
C GLN A 210 -4.43 4.54 -26.65
N GLN A 211 -3.25 4.89 -26.14
CA GLN A 211 -1.97 4.49 -26.72
C GLN A 211 -1.78 2.97 -26.67
N ILE A 212 -2.12 2.33 -25.55
CA ILE A 212 -2.05 0.86 -25.42
C ILE A 212 -3.02 0.18 -26.39
N GLN A 213 -4.26 0.67 -26.50
CA GLN A 213 -5.22 0.12 -27.44
C GLN A 213 -4.71 0.24 -28.89
N ALA A 214 -4.32 1.44 -29.31
CA ALA A 214 -3.83 1.69 -30.66
C ALA A 214 -2.63 0.79 -31.00
N ALA A 215 -1.64 0.67 -30.10
CA ALA A 215 -0.45 -0.14 -30.33
C ALA A 215 -0.75 -1.63 -30.61
N PHE A 216 -1.75 -2.20 -29.92
CA PHE A 216 -2.12 -3.60 -30.14
C PHE A 216 -3.09 -3.79 -31.33
N GLU A 217 -3.99 -2.84 -31.57
CA GLU A 217 -4.91 -2.86 -32.72
C GLU A 217 -4.17 -2.70 -34.06
N GLU A 218 -3.14 -1.84 -34.09
CA GLU A 218 -2.25 -1.68 -35.25
C GLU A 218 -1.49 -2.96 -35.62
N LEU A 219 -1.26 -3.85 -34.64
CA LEU A 219 -0.67 -5.18 -34.86
C LEU A 219 -1.70 -6.22 -35.35
N GLY A 220 -2.93 -5.83 -35.59
CA GLY A 220 -4.00 -6.69 -36.09
C GLY A 220 -4.71 -7.53 -35.02
N TYR A 221 -4.61 -7.17 -33.74
CA TYR A 221 -5.29 -7.87 -32.66
C TYR A 221 -6.57 -7.18 -32.26
N LYS A 222 -7.66 -7.92 -32.17
CA LYS A 222 -8.90 -7.47 -31.55
C LYS A 222 -8.79 -7.56 -30.04
N LEU A 223 -9.10 -6.47 -29.32
CA LEU A 223 -8.95 -6.38 -27.90
C LEU A 223 -10.27 -6.65 -27.16
N TYR A 224 -10.18 -7.51 -26.15
CA TYR A 224 -11.22 -7.78 -25.16
C TYR A 224 -10.67 -7.39 -23.81
N TRP A 225 -11.32 -6.46 -23.11
CA TRP A 225 -10.78 -5.98 -21.85
C TRP A 225 -11.85 -5.74 -20.78
N ARG A 226 -11.48 -5.95 -19.55
CA ARG A 226 -12.29 -5.63 -18.37
C ARG A 226 -11.42 -5.25 -17.17
N ILE A 227 -12.01 -4.48 -16.26
CA ILE A 227 -11.49 -4.33 -14.92
C ILE A 227 -12.19 -5.38 -14.08
N LEU A 228 -11.40 -6.28 -13.47
CA LEU A 228 -11.88 -7.39 -12.65
C LEU A 228 -11.31 -7.26 -11.24
N ASP A 229 -12.05 -7.69 -10.23
CA ASP A 229 -11.54 -7.84 -8.87
C ASP A 229 -11.21 -9.33 -8.62
N ALA A 230 -9.98 -9.61 -8.21
CA ALA A 230 -9.54 -10.99 -7.95
C ALA A 230 -10.38 -11.69 -6.86
N SER A 231 -10.96 -10.94 -5.92
CA SER A 231 -11.84 -11.49 -4.90
C SER A 231 -13.11 -12.14 -5.47
N ASP A 232 -13.57 -11.68 -6.62
CA ASP A 232 -14.72 -12.27 -7.33
C ASP A 232 -14.40 -13.65 -7.90
N TYR A 233 -13.14 -14.09 -7.85
CA TYR A 233 -12.65 -15.38 -8.39
C TYR A 233 -12.02 -16.28 -7.31
N GLY A 234 -12.36 -16.05 -6.04
CA GLY A 234 -11.92 -16.87 -4.92
C GLY A 234 -10.54 -16.53 -4.36
N VAL A 235 -10.06 -15.32 -4.61
CA VAL A 235 -8.86 -14.80 -3.95
C VAL A 235 -9.27 -14.06 -2.67
N PRO A 236 -8.66 -14.35 -1.49
CA PRO A 236 -9.01 -13.67 -0.24
C PRO A 236 -8.39 -12.26 -0.15
N GLN A 237 -8.45 -11.54 -1.28
CA GLN A 237 -7.89 -10.18 -1.42
C GLN A 237 -8.66 -9.36 -2.45
N PHE A 238 -9.11 -8.18 -2.07
CA PHE A 238 -9.64 -7.16 -2.99
C PHE A 238 -8.49 -6.60 -3.83
N ARG A 239 -8.45 -6.98 -5.11
CA ARG A 239 -7.37 -6.61 -6.04
C ARG A 239 -7.91 -6.36 -7.44
N GLU A 240 -8.24 -5.11 -7.72
CA GLU A 240 -8.75 -4.68 -9.02
C GLU A 240 -7.61 -4.62 -10.06
N ARG A 241 -7.82 -5.26 -11.22
CA ARG A 241 -6.86 -5.28 -12.33
C ARG A 241 -7.57 -5.07 -13.66
N LEU A 242 -6.91 -4.32 -14.53
CA LEU A 242 -7.24 -4.29 -15.95
C LEU A 242 -6.64 -5.54 -16.59
N ILE A 243 -7.50 -6.34 -17.21
CA ILE A 243 -7.09 -7.50 -18.01
C ILE A 243 -7.48 -7.23 -19.46
N ILE A 244 -6.52 -7.39 -20.36
CA ILE A 244 -6.69 -7.30 -21.82
C ILE A 244 -6.34 -8.66 -22.40
N VAL A 245 -7.24 -9.23 -23.19
CA VAL A 245 -6.97 -10.39 -24.04
C VAL A 245 -7.02 -9.90 -25.47
N GLY A 246 -5.89 -9.96 -26.17
CA GLY A 246 -5.79 -9.64 -27.58
C GLY A 246 -5.78 -10.91 -28.41
N LEU A 247 -6.62 -10.98 -29.46
CA LEU A 247 -6.72 -12.14 -30.35
C LEU A 247 -6.62 -11.73 -31.81
N LYS A 248 -5.87 -12.50 -32.62
CA LYS A 248 -5.86 -12.35 -34.09
C LYS A 248 -7.19 -12.74 -34.70
N THR A 249 -7.79 -13.82 -34.23
CA THR A 249 -9.05 -14.36 -34.73
C THR A 249 -9.89 -14.88 -33.57
N GLY A 250 -11.19 -15.02 -33.79
CA GLY A 250 -12.13 -15.52 -32.79
C GLY A 250 -12.70 -14.40 -31.89
N ALA A 251 -13.30 -14.83 -30.79
CA ALA A 251 -13.93 -13.95 -29.79
C ALA A 251 -13.59 -14.45 -28.38
N PHE A 252 -13.60 -13.52 -27.42
CA PHE A 252 -13.39 -13.84 -26.03
C PHE A 252 -14.39 -13.12 -25.13
N ASN A 253 -14.92 -13.86 -24.20
CA ASN A 253 -15.77 -13.35 -23.12
C ASN A 253 -15.12 -13.70 -21.77
N PHE A 254 -15.16 -12.75 -20.84
CA PHE A 254 -14.63 -12.99 -19.49
C PHE A 254 -15.56 -13.91 -18.68
N PRO A 255 -15.00 -14.73 -17.78
CA PRO A 255 -15.80 -15.62 -16.93
C PRO A 255 -16.65 -14.80 -15.96
N TYR A 256 -17.84 -15.32 -15.63
CA TYR A 256 -18.62 -14.78 -14.51
C TYR A 256 -17.86 -14.90 -13.20
N PRO A 257 -18.09 -13.97 -12.25
CA PRO A 257 -17.64 -14.12 -10.87
C PRO A 257 -18.12 -15.44 -10.24
N SER A 258 -17.22 -16.16 -9.60
CA SER A 258 -17.54 -17.37 -8.82
C SER A 258 -17.83 -17.08 -7.36
N HIS A 259 -17.47 -15.88 -6.86
CA HIS A 259 -17.63 -15.43 -5.50
C HIS A 259 -18.18 -14.01 -5.46
N GLY A 260 -18.71 -13.63 -4.31
CA GLY A 260 -19.24 -12.29 -4.09
C GLY A 260 -20.64 -12.09 -4.69
N PRO A 261 -21.24 -10.91 -4.50
CA PRO A 261 -22.61 -10.60 -4.89
C PRO A 261 -22.92 -10.66 -6.39
N ASP A 262 -21.90 -10.65 -7.24
CA ASP A 262 -22.06 -10.79 -8.69
C ASP A 262 -21.93 -12.25 -9.15
N SER A 263 -21.65 -13.20 -8.25
CA SER A 263 -21.80 -14.64 -8.53
C SER A 263 -23.28 -15.00 -8.64
N GLY A 264 -23.61 -15.93 -9.51
CA GLY A 264 -25.01 -16.28 -9.80
C GLY A 264 -25.84 -16.63 -8.55
N ASP A 265 -25.21 -17.19 -7.53
CA ASP A 265 -25.85 -17.69 -6.31
C ASP A 265 -25.54 -16.82 -5.07
N ASN A 266 -25.04 -15.60 -5.27
CA ASN A 266 -24.60 -14.70 -4.18
C ASN A 266 -23.61 -15.37 -3.20
N ARG A 267 -22.73 -16.23 -3.70
CA ARG A 267 -21.73 -16.90 -2.86
C ARG A 267 -20.86 -15.90 -2.12
N ASN A 268 -20.57 -16.18 -0.86
CA ASN A 268 -19.70 -15.37 -0.06
C ASN A 268 -18.29 -15.29 -0.65
N TYR A 269 -17.60 -14.18 -0.36
CA TYR A 269 -16.17 -14.10 -0.63
C TYR A 269 -15.39 -15.10 0.20
N TYR A 270 -14.34 -15.65 -0.37
CA TYR A 270 -13.34 -16.40 0.40
C TYR A 270 -12.61 -15.45 1.34
N SER A 271 -12.84 -15.59 2.64
CA SER A 271 -12.36 -14.66 3.65
C SER A 271 -10.89 -14.89 4.01
N ALA A 272 -10.24 -13.87 4.56
CA ALA A 272 -8.87 -13.97 5.03
C ALA A 272 -8.70 -15.04 6.12
N LYS A 273 -9.66 -15.13 7.06
CA LYS A 273 -9.62 -16.14 8.14
C LYS A 273 -9.67 -17.55 7.57
N GLN A 274 -10.63 -17.85 6.68
CA GLN A 274 -10.73 -19.16 6.02
C GLN A 274 -9.42 -19.52 5.29
N ALA A 275 -8.83 -18.56 4.56
CA ALA A 275 -7.58 -18.80 3.85
C ALA A 275 -6.41 -19.15 4.78
N LEU A 276 -6.36 -18.58 5.98
CA LEU A 276 -5.24 -18.70 6.90
C LEU A 276 -5.40 -19.78 7.97
N GLU A 277 -6.54 -20.41 8.08
CA GLU A 277 -6.88 -21.35 9.17
C GLU A 277 -5.87 -22.51 9.31
N THR A 278 -5.36 -23.03 8.19
CA THR A 278 -4.41 -24.15 8.17
C THR A 278 -2.98 -23.75 7.80
N VAL A 279 -2.66 -22.45 7.84
CA VAL A 279 -1.30 -21.99 7.52
C VAL A 279 -0.33 -22.43 8.62
N ILE A 280 0.69 -23.19 8.23
CA ILE A 280 1.80 -23.51 9.10
C ILE A 280 2.82 -22.38 9.01
N ASN A 281 2.92 -21.58 10.06
CA ASN A 281 3.93 -20.56 10.15
C ASN A 281 5.27 -21.19 10.59
N SER A 282 6.35 -20.77 9.95
CA SER A 282 7.69 -21.01 10.49
C SER A 282 7.84 -20.31 11.85
N ASP A 283 8.78 -20.74 12.68
CA ASP A 283 9.01 -20.23 14.05
C ASP A 283 9.24 -18.69 14.17
N ASN A 284 9.27 -17.99 13.04
CA ASN A 284 9.49 -16.54 12.94
C ASN A 284 8.19 -15.73 12.77
N ILE A 285 7.20 -15.94 13.63
CA ILE A 285 6.01 -15.08 13.65
C ILE A 285 6.46 -13.64 13.98
N PRO A 286 6.15 -12.64 13.14
CA PRO A 286 6.51 -11.27 13.40
C PRO A 286 5.94 -10.79 14.74
N LYS A 287 6.78 -10.15 15.56
CA LYS A 287 6.33 -9.50 16.80
C LYS A 287 5.30 -8.42 16.48
N ALA A 288 4.58 -7.97 17.51
CA ALA A 288 3.69 -6.82 17.41
C ALA A 288 4.37 -5.65 16.69
N LEU A 289 3.59 -4.85 16.00
CA LEU A 289 4.10 -3.73 15.23
C LEU A 289 4.84 -2.75 16.13
N GLY A 290 6.12 -2.57 15.90
CA GLY A 290 6.98 -1.70 16.68
C GLY A 290 6.98 -0.25 16.22
N GLY A 291 7.82 0.57 16.86
CA GLY A 291 7.99 1.98 16.53
C GLY A 291 6.91 2.88 17.13
N ARG A 292 6.94 4.17 16.75
CA ARG A 292 6.15 5.24 17.37
C ARG A 292 4.63 4.98 17.35
N HIS A 293 4.07 4.44 16.27
CA HIS A 293 2.63 4.27 16.07
C HIS A 293 2.18 2.79 16.09
N GLY A 294 3.12 1.86 16.33
CA GLY A 294 2.79 0.44 16.33
C GLY A 294 1.74 0.06 17.37
N HIS A 295 1.82 0.65 18.56
CA HIS A 295 0.88 0.42 19.65
C HIS A 295 -0.57 0.82 19.31
N LEU A 296 -0.76 1.81 18.43
CA LEU A 296 -2.08 2.27 18.00
C LEU A 296 -2.86 1.19 17.23
N LEU A 297 -2.15 0.23 16.63
CA LEU A 297 -2.81 -0.86 15.92
C LEU A 297 -3.67 -1.72 16.84
N ASN A 298 -3.35 -1.80 18.14
CA ASN A 298 -4.07 -2.63 19.10
C ASN A 298 -5.56 -2.22 19.21
N ASP A 299 -5.81 -0.92 19.26
CA ASP A 299 -7.16 -0.38 19.50
C ASP A 299 -7.96 -0.19 18.20
N ILE A 300 -7.30 -0.17 17.04
CA ILE A 300 -7.99 -0.09 15.75
C ILE A 300 -8.82 -1.36 15.53
N PRO A 301 -10.15 -1.27 15.37
CA PRO A 301 -10.97 -2.44 15.05
C PRO A 301 -10.60 -3.07 13.71
N PRO A 302 -10.75 -4.40 13.53
CA PRO A 302 -10.54 -5.05 12.24
C PRO A 302 -11.38 -4.42 11.11
N GLY A 303 -10.76 -4.24 9.94
CA GLY A 303 -11.32 -3.56 8.79
C GLY A 303 -11.06 -2.06 8.74
N LEU A 304 -10.62 -1.45 9.84
CA LEU A 304 -10.34 -0.03 9.95
C LEU A 304 -8.84 0.28 9.80
N ASN A 305 -8.53 1.55 9.76
CA ASN A 305 -7.17 2.05 9.60
C ASN A 305 -6.94 3.26 10.53
N TYR A 306 -5.86 3.98 10.35
CA TYR A 306 -5.51 5.19 11.11
C TYR A 306 -6.66 6.20 11.21
N SER A 307 -7.62 6.21 10.28
CA SER A 307 -8.75 7.16 10.31
C SER A 307 -9.62 7.00 11.56
N TYR A 308 -9.59 5.84 12.19
CA TYR A 308 -10.20 5.60 13.51
C TYR A 308 -9.80 6.68 14.51
N TYR A 309 -8.53 7.09 14.52
CA TYR A 309 -7.99 8.12 15.40
C TYR A 309 -8.09 9.53 14.84
N THR A 310 -9.08 9.84 14.05
CA THR A 310 -9.28 11.19 13.50
C THR A 310 -10.52 11.86 14.07
N GLU A 311 -10.50 13.18 14.13
CA GLU A 311 -11.67 13.99 14.48
C GLU A 311 -12.87 13.69 13.57
N ARG A 312 -12.60 13.46 12.28
CA ARG A 312 -13.64 13.14 11.29
C ARG A 312 -14.44 11.89 11.68
N MET A 313 -13.83 10.93 12.34
CA MET A 313 -14.50 9.72 12.83
C MET A 313 -15.13 9.92 14.22
N GLY A 314 -14.91 11.08 14.87
CA GLY A 314 -15.44 11.37 16.19
C GLY A 314 -14.60 10.79 17.34
N HIS A 315 -13.35 10.40 17.11
CA HIS A 315 -12.50 9.85 18.17
C HIS A 315 -12.26 10.90 19.26
N PRO A 316 -12.43 10.57 20.57
CA PRO A 316 -12.33 11.54 21.66
C PRO A 316 -10.92 12.12 21.82
N THR A 317 -9.89 11.37 21.43
CA THR A 317 -8.48 11.80 21.44
C THR A 317 -7.88 11.56 20.06
N PRO A 318 -8.11 12.43 19.06
CA PRO A 318 -7.62 12.22 17.72
C PRO A 318 -6.10 12.41 17.66
N PHE A 319 -5.42 11.41 17.06
CA PHE A 319 -3.97 11.42 16.84
C PHE A 319 -3.58 11.94 15.46
N PHE A 320 -4.47 11.79 14.47
CA PHE A 320 -4.15 12.06 13.08
C PHE A 320 -5.14 13.02 12.44
N ALA A 321 -4.65 13.90 11.58
CA ALA A 321 -5.48 14.60 10.62
C ALA A 321 -5.99 13.62 9.54
N TRP A 322 -7.27 13.70 9.18
CA TRP A 322 -7.83 12.85 8.14
C TRP A 322 -7.26 13.17 6.75
N ARG A 323 -6.99 12.12 5.95
CA ARG A 323 -6.39 12.22 4.62
C ARG A 323 -6.88 11.15 3.68
N SER A 324 -7.48 11.55 2.58
CA SER A 324 -8.08 10.64 1.60
C SER A 324 -7.10 9.62 0.99
N LYS A 325 -5.80 9.95 0.91
CA LYS A 325 -4.78 9.13 0.25
C LYS A 325 -4.03 8.16 1.17
N PHE A 326 -4.36 8.11 2.47
CA PHE A 326 -3.65 7.29 3.48
C PHE A 326 -4.46 6.08 3.97
N SER A 327 -5.33 5.54 3.12
CA SER A 327 -6.22 4.43 3.48
C SER A 327 -5.51 3.18 4.00
N ASP A 328 -4.24 2.97 3.65
CA ASP A 328 -3.48 1.77 4.04
C ASP A 328 -2.62 1.97 5.29
N TYR A 329 -2.55 3.21 5.82
CA TYR A 329 -1.78 3.50 7.04
C TYR A 329 -2.47 2.90 8.26
N LEU A 330 -1.76 2.04 9.01
CA LEU A 330 -2.30 1.24 10.12
C LEU A 330 -3.58 0.47 9.76
N TYR A 331 -3.72 0.02 8.52
CA TYR A 331 -4.89 -0.76 8.13
C TYR A 331 -4.80 -2.17 8.72
N LYS A 332 -5.72 -2.49 9.63
CA LYS A 332 -5.93 -3.82 10.21
C LYS A 332 -6.93 -4.58 9.34
N ALA A 333 -6.56 -5.77 8.89
CA ALA A 333 -7.44 -6.62 8.10
C ALA A 333 -8.67 -7.09 8.91
N ASP A 334 -9.80 -7.23 8.22
CA ASP A 334 -10.97 -7.90 8.78
C ASP A 334 -10.87 -9.40 8.47
N PRO A 335 -10.89 -10.29 9.47
CA PRO A 335 -10.79 -11.74 9.25
C PRO A 335 -11.93 -12.30 8.39
N HIS A 336 -13.11 -11.67 8.42
CA HIS A 336 -14.33 -12.17 7.77
C HIS A 336 -14.52 -11.67 6.33
N THR A 337 -13.57 -10.92 5.80
CA THR A 337 -13.58 -10.40 4.42
C THR A 337 -12.25 -10.65 3.74
N PRO A 338 -12.18 -10.55 2.40
CA PRO A 338 -10.89 -10.45 1.72
C PRO A 338 -10.09 -9.25 2.25
N VAL A 339 -8.76 -9.41 2.39
CA VAL A 339 -7.89 -8.29 2.76
C VAL A 339 -7.82 -7.24 1.66
N ARG A 340 -7.48 -5.99 1.99
CA ARG A 340 -7.15 -5.00 0.96
C ARG A 340 -5.88 -5.41 0.22
N THR A 341 -5.69 -4.84 -0.97
CA THR A 341 -4.54 -5.13 -1.83
C THR A 341 -3.21 -5.09 -1.06
N ILE A 342 -2.50 -6.22 -1.05
CA ILE A 342 -1.15 -6.36 -0.51
C ILE A 342 -0.21 -5.49 -1.36
N LYS A 343 0.50 -4.57 -0.71
CA LYS A 343 1.42 -3.64 -1.37
C LYS A 343 2.79 -4.27 -1.53
N ALA A 344 3.37 -4.12 -2.70
CA ALA A 344 4.76 -4.52 -2.96
C ALA A 344 5.77 -3.65 -2.20
N GLN A 345 5.44 -2.38 -2.00
CA GLN A 345 6.27 -1.41 -1.29
C GLN A 345 5.41 -0.59 -0.33
N GLY A 346 5.98 -0.24 0.81
CA GLY A 346 5.32 0.59 1.80
C GLY A 346 6.25 0.89 2.98
N GLY A 347 5.92 1.91 3.75
CA GLY A 347 6.60 2.21 5.01
C GLY A 347 6.20 1.22 6.11
N GLN A 348 6.87 1.31 7.25
CA GLN A 348 6.68 0.45 8.43
C GLN A 348 5.21 0.30 8.86
N TYR A 349 4.41 1.36 8.67
CA TYR A 349 2.99 1.41 9.06
C TYR A 349 2.01 1.20 7.90
N THR A 350 2.47 0.68 6.76
CA THR A 350 1.60 0.38 5.62
C THR A 350 1.06 -1.05 5.74
N GLY A 351 -0.27 -1.17 5.92
CA GLY A 351 -0.95 -2.47 5.98
C GLY A 351 -1.20 -3.11 4.61
N PRO A 352 -1.86 -4.25 4.57
CA PRO A 352 -2.66 -4.82 5.66
C PRO A 352 -1.83 -5.47 6.77
N PHE A 353 -2.26 -5.26 8.02
CA PHE A 353 -1.78 -5.97 9.20
C PHE A 353 -2.80 -7.03 9.63
N SER A 354 -2.32 -8.07 10.29
CA SER A 354 -3.17 -9.09 10.88
C SER A 354 -4.07 -8.49 11.98
N TRP A 355 -5.25 -9.07 12.13
CA TRP A 355 -6.15 -8.78 13.27
C TRP A 355 -5.53 -9.14 14.63
N GLU A 356 -4.43 -9.88 14.65
CA GLU A 356 -3.59 -10.16 15.81
C GLU A 356 -2.58 -9.04 16.13
N ASN A 357 -2.73 -7.87 15.54
CA ASN A 357 -1.89 -6.67 15.78
C ASN A 357 -0.42 -6.81 15.37
N ARG A 358 -0.15 -7.62 14.38
CA ARG A 358 1.19 -7.87 13.83
C ARG A 358 1.20 -7.83 12.31
N PRO A 359 2.36 -7.71 11.67
CA PRO A 359 2.48 -8.00 10.25
C PRO A 359 2.13 -9.46 9.94
N PHE A 360 1.54 -9.72 8.78
CA PHE A 360 1.38 -11.10 8.28
C PHE A 360 2.74 -11.75 8.02
N THR A 361 2.86 -13.05 8.23
CA THR A 361 4.05 -13.83 7.82
C THR A 361 4.16 -13.90 6.30
N VAL A 362 5.26 -14.39 5.76
CA VAL A 362 5.40 -14.61 4.32
C VAL A 362 4.45 -15.74 3.87
N GLU A 363 4.30 -16.78 4.68
CA GLU A 363 3.40 -17.91 4.46
C GLU A 363 1.94 -17.45 4.42
N GLU A 364 1.53 -16.60 5.36
CA GLU A 364 0.20 -15.97 5.36
C GLU A 364 -0.01 -15.11 4.11
N LEU A 365 0.97 -14.30 3.71
CA LEU A 365 0.89 -13.48 2.50
C LEU A 365 0.83 -14.34 1.22
N LYS A 366 1.53 -15.49 1.16
CA LYS A 366 1.42 -16.46 0.06
C LYS A 366 -0.02 -16.96 -0.05
N ARG A 367 -0.63 -17.40 1.05
CA ARG A 367 -2.02 -17.87 1.08
C ARG A 367 -3.02 -16.79 0.69
N LEU A 368 -2.86 -15.55 1.19
CA LEU A 368 -3.69 -14.42 0.82
C LEU A 368 -3.57 -14.02 -0.66
N GLN A 369 -2.45 -14.32 -1.28
CA GLN A 369 -2.20 -14.17 -2.72
C GLN A 369 -2.48 -15.46 -3.51
N THR A 370 -2.92 -16.54 -2.85
CA THR A 370 -3.19 -17.84 -3.46
C THR A 370 -2.00 -18.52 -4.13
N PHE A 371 -0.78 -18.19 -3.69
CA PHE A 371 0.41 -18.94 -4.07
C PHE A 371 0.40 -20.32 -3.39
N PRO A 372 0.90 -21.37 -4.06
CA PRO A 372 1.03 -22.69 -3.44
C PRO A 372 1.95 -22.64 -2.21
N ASP A 373 1.60 -23.41 -1.18
CA ASP A 373 2.45 -23.51 0.02
C ASP A 373 3.85 -24.05 -0.30
N SER A 374 3.94 -24.95 -1.25
CA SER A 374 5.19 -25.52 -1.73
C SER A 374 6.03 -24.59 -2.58
N TYR A 375 5.48 -23.43 -3.01
CA TYR A 375 6.20 -22.48 -3.86
C TYR A 375 7.30 -21.75 -3.10
N LEU A 376 8.53 -21.86 -3.57
CA LEU A 376 9.70 -21.27 -2.92
C LEU A 376 9.90 -19.82 -3.37
N ILE A 377 9.97 -18.91 -2.41
CA ILE A 377 10.29 -17.50 -2.66
C ILE A 377 11.73 -17.22 -2.21
N ASN A 378 12.53 -16.63 -3.10
CA ASN A 378 13.90 -16.27 -2.82
C ASN A 378 14.00 -14.87 -2.20
N GLY A 379 14.95 -14.71 -1.26
CA GLY A 379 15.28 -13.43 -0.64
C GLY A 379 14.77 -13.28 0.78
N ASN A 380 14.99 -12.10 1.35
CA ASN A 380 14.51 -11.77 2.68
C ASN A 380 13.01 -11.44 2.67
N ARG A 381 12.45 -11.21 3.86
CA ARG A 381 11.03 -10.86 4.03
C ARG A 381 10.58 -9.69 3.15
N GLN A 382 11.39 -8.63 3.05
CA GLN A 382 11.04 -7.45 2.25
C GLN A 382 10.98 -7.80 0.75
N THR A 383 11.94 -8.58 0.28
CA THR A 383 11.98 -9.09 -1.10
C THR A 383 10.78 -9.99 -1.39
N ALA A 384 10.40 -10.86 -0.45
CA ALA A 384 9.22 -11.72 -0.58
C ALA A 384 7.92 -10.88 -0.68
N ILE A 385 7.75 -9.89 0.19
CA ILE A 385 6.60 -8.97 0.14
C ILE A 385 6.56 -8.21 -1.21
N HIS A 386 7.72 -7.80 -1.72
CA HIS A 386 7.80 -7.12 -3.01
C HIS A 386 7.35 -8.01 -4.16
N GLN A 387 7.77 -9.27 -4.19
CA GLN A 387 7.33 -10.26 -5.17
C GLN A 387 5.83 -10.54 -5.08
N LEU A 388 5.34 -10.89 -3.89
CA LEU A 388 3.93 -11.20 -3.67
C LEU A 388 3.01 -10.01 -3.97
N GLY A 389 3.38 -8.80 -3.55
CA GLY A 389 2.59 -7.60 -3.76
C GLY A 389 2.49 -7.16 -5.23
N ASN A 390 3.50 -7.45 -6.05
CA ASN A 390 3.47 -7.17 -7.49
C ASN A 390 2.72 -8.24 -8.27
N SER A 391 2.70 -9.49 -7.80
CA SER A 391 2.17 -10.62 -8.55
C SER A 391 0.66 -10.56 -8.75
N VAL A 392 0.22 -11.10 -9.87
CA VAL A 392 -1.18 -11.51 -10.08
C VAL A 392 -1.45 -12.78 -9.25
N PRO A 393 -2.56 -12.86 -8.50
CA PRO A 393 -2.85 -14.06 -7.73
C PRO A 393 -3.01 -15.31 -8.63
N PRO A 394 -2.31 -16.43 -8.35
CA PRO A 394 -2.40 -17.64 -9.16
C PRO A 394 -3.82 -18.16 -9.39
N GLN A 395 -4.70 -18.09 -8.39
CA GLN A 395 -6.09 -18.53 -8.55
C GLN A 395 -6.85 -17.67 -9.57
N PHE A 396 -6.65 -16.36 -9.56
CA PHE A 396 -7.24 -15.47 -10.56
C PHE A 396 -6.68 -15.78 -11.96
N ALA A 397 -5.37 -16.00 -12.06
CA ALA A 397 -4.70 -16.38 -13.29
C ALA A 397 -5.21 -17.74 -13.84
N ARG A 398 -5.48 -18.75 -12.97
CA ARG A 398 -6.05 -20.05 -13.38
C ARG A 398 -7.40 -19.91 -14.08
N VAL A 399 -8.32 -19.12 -13.50
CA VAL A 399 -9.64 -18.91 -14.08
C VAL A 399 -9.56 -18.21 -15.44
N LEU A 400 -8.69 -17.23 -15.58
CA LEU A 400 -8.44 -16.56 -16.87
C LEU A 400 -7.81 -17.54 -17.89
N ALA A 401 -6.83 -18.31 -17.47
CA ALA A 401 -6.15 -19.29 -18.32
C ALA A 401 -7.12 -20.38 -18.83
N LEU A 402 -7.95 -20.96 -17.95
CA LEU A 402 -8.98 -21.94 -18.32
C LEU A 402 -10.00 -21.35 -19.31
N SER A 403 -10.36 -20.07 -19.11
CA SER A 403 -11.27 -19.36 -20.02
C SER A 403 -10.66 -19.18 -21.41
N ILE A 404 -9.36 -18.87 -21.48
CA ILE A 404 -8.60 -18.73 -22.74
C ILE A 404 -8.44 -20.12 -23.37
N MET A 405 -8.08 -21.15 -22.61
CA MET A 405 -7.92 -22.51 -23.09
C MET A 405 -9.19 -23.01 -23.80
N LYS A 406 -10.36 -22.81 -23.19
CA LYS A 406 -11.65 -23.20 -23.73
C LYS A 406 -12.03 -22.43 -24.98
N GLN A 407 -11.92 -21.09 -24.98
CA GLN A 407 -12.45 -20.24 -26.05
C GLN A 407 -11.48 -20.03 -27.22
N VAL A 408 -10.16 -19.96 -26.94
CA VAL A 408 -9.15 -19.64 -27.96
C VAL A 408 -8.54 -20.91 -28.55
N PHE A 409 -8.30 -21.92 -27.70
CA PHE A 409 -7.64 -23.16 -28.12
C PHE A 409 -8.60 -24.33 -28.29
N SER A 410 -9.86 -24.18 -27.89
CA SER A 410 -10.90 -25.23 -27.96
C SER A 410 -10.52 -26.51 -27.22
N GLU A 411 -9.72 -26.38 -26.18
CA GLU A 411 -9.29 -27.51 -25.36
C GLU A 411 -10.34 -27.88 -24.30
N LYS A 412 -10.29 -29.14 -23.87
CA LYS A 412 -11.16 -29.64 -22.81
C LYS A 412 -10.65 -29.16 -21.45
N ILE A 413 -11.57 -28.69 -20.63
CA ILE A 413 -11.34 -28.34 -19.23
C ILE A 413 -12.19 -29.21 -18.32
N PRO A 414 -11.86 -29.39 -17.03
CA PRO A 414 -12.53 -30.37 -16.15
C PRO A 414 -14.02 -30.06 -15.86
N PHE A 415 -14.47 -28.82 -16.05
CA PHE A 415 -15.83 -28.33 -15.82
C PHE A 415 -16.18 -27.25 -16.84
N ASP A 416 -17.45 -26.86 -16.92
CA ASP A 416 -17.87 -25.74 -17.75
C ASP A 416 -17.72 -24.39 -17.01
N ILE A 417 -17.46 -23.34 -17.76
CA ILE A 417 -17.35 -21.95 -17.27
C ILE A 417 -18.42 -21.13 -17.96
N LYS A 418 -19.20 -20.37 -17.18
CA LYS A 418 -20.14 -19.38 -17.69
C LYS A 418 -19.38 -18.11 -18.07
N PHE A 419 -19.74 -17.50 -19.20
CA PHE A 419 -19.07 -16.31 -19.70
C PHE A 419 -20.01 -15.11 -19.72
N MET A 420 -19.48 -13.95 -19.27
CA MET A 420 -20.22 -12.70 -19.26
C MET A 420 -20.43 -12.16 -20.66
N PRO A 421 -21.63 -11.68 -21.01
CA PRO A 421 -21.83 -10.88 -22.23
C PRO A 421 -20.93 -9.64 -22.24
N ALA A 422 -20.61 -9.13 -23.43
CA ALA A 422 -19.72 -7.99 -23.58
C ALA A 422 -20.20 -6.72 -22.83
N ASN A 423 -21.51 -6.53 -22.71
CA ASN A 423 -22.17 -5.41 -22.03
C ASN A 423 -22.51 -5.66 -20.56
N TYR A 424 -22.10 -6.79 -19.96
CA TYR A 424 -22.37 -7.06 -18.55
C TYR A 424 -21.60 -6.11 -17.64
N GLU A 425 -22.28 -5.47 -16.69
CA GLU A 425 -21.66 -4.56 -15.72
C GLU A 425 -21.46 -5.23 -14.38
N LEU A 426 -20.21 -5.18 -13.88
CA LEU A 426 -19.83 -5.71 -12.58
C LEU A 426 -20.09 -4.68 -11.47
N GLY A 427 -20.74 -5.12 -10.39
CA GLY A 427 -21.16 -4.27 -9.28
C GLY A 427 -20.09 -3.99 -8.21
N PHE A 428 -18.88 -4.54 -8.32
CA PHE A 428 -17.88 -4.49 -7.26
C PHE A 428 -17.51 -3.07 -6.78
N ARG A 429 -17.54 -2.06 -7.65
CA ARG A 429 -17.28 -0.66 -7.27
C ARG A 429 -18.37 -0.08 -6.38
N ALA A 430 -19.63 -0.37 -6.68
CA ALA A 430 -20.77 0.05 -5.86
C ALA A 430 -20.72 -0.66 -4.48
N ARG A 431 -20.36 -1.95 -4.48
CA ARG A 431 -20.16 -2.73 -3.24
C ARG A 431 -19.08 -2.13 -2.35
N LYS A 432 -17.96 -1.69 -2.95
CA LYS A 432 -16.85 -1.07 -2.22
C LYS A 432 -17.26 0.25 -1.55
N SER A 433 -18.14 1.03 -2.17
CA SER A 433 -18.73 2.20 -1.55
C SER A 433 -19.57 1.83 -0.31
N LYS A 434 -20.45 0.83 -0.43
CA LYS A 434 -21.28 0.33 0.70
C LYS A 434 -20.43 -0.19 1.86
N LEU A 435 -19.30 -0.85 1.60
CA LEU A 435 -18.36 -1.28 2.63
C LEU A 435 -17.80 -0.10 3.44
N THR A 436 -17.63 1.06 2.82
CA THR A 436 -17.17 2.27 3.53
C THR A 436 -18.15 2.70 4.60
N ASP A 437 -19.46 2.63 4.32
CA ASP A 437 -20.51 2.98 5.26
C ASP A 437 -20.57 1.97 6.44
N VAL A 438 -20.44 0.68 6.14
CA VAL A 438 -20.36 -0.37 7.17
C VAL A 438 -19.20 -0.14 8.12
N TYR A 439 -18.02 0.17 7.58
CA TYR A 439 -16.85 0.43 8.42
C TYR A 439 -16.92 1.76 9.16
N ALA A 440 -17.61 2.77 8.63
CA ALA A 440 -17.88 4.01 9.36
C ALA A 440 -18.78 3.76 10.57
N LEU A 441 -19.83 2.94 10.42
CA LEU A 441 -20.68 2.53 11.53
C LEU A 441 -19.89 1.74 12.59
N LYS A 442 -19.11 0.75 12.17
CA LYS A 442 -18.23 -0.05 13.05
C LYS A 442 -17.24 0.82 13.83
N ALA A 443 -16.70 1.87 13.19
CA ALA A 443 -15.83 2.83 13.87
C ALA A 443 -16.59 3.62 14.94
N LYS A 444 -17.78 4.09 14.62
CA LYS A 444 -18.63 4.83 15.57
C LYS A 444 -18.98 3.97 16.78
N GLU A 445 -19.43 2.74 16.57
CA GLU A 445 -19.75 1.80 17.67
C GLU A 445 -18.55 1.50 18.56
N ALA A 446 -17.35 1.44 18.00
CA ALA A 446 -16.12 1.23 18.77
C ALA A 446 -15.73 2.50 19.56
N ILE A 447 -15.91 3.68 18.97
CA ILE A 447 -15.62 4.97 19.62
C ILE A 447 -16.60 5.24 20.77
N ASP A 448 -17.87 4.94 20.59
CA ASP A 448 -18.92 5.13 21.62
C ASP A 448 -18.65 4.28 22.88
N LYS A 449 -17.87 3.20 22.76
CA LYS A 449 -17.43 2.34 23.87
C LYS A 449 -16.21 2.88 24.62
N ILE A 450 -15.53 3.90 24.09
CA ILE A 450 -14.35 4.49 24.76
C ILE A 450 -14.85 5.27 26.00
N PRO A 451 -14.30 4.99 27.21
CA PRO A 451 -14.75 5.68 28.42
C PRO A 451 -14.58 7.20 28.33
N SER A 452 -15.62 7.95 28.64
CA SER A 452 -15.62 9.42 28.61
C SER A 452 -14.68 10.06 29.65
N SER A 453 -14.14 9.29 30.59
CA SER A 453 -13.14 9.74 31.57
C SER A 453 -11.82 10.25 30.99
N ILE A 454 -11.54 9.95 29.74
CA ILE A 454 -10.35 10.49 29.03
C ILE A 454 -10.55 11.98 28.69
N ASN A 455 -11.78 12.45 28.57
CA ASN A 455 -12.10 13.84 28.21
C ASN A 455 -11.96 14.87 29.37
N ASN A 456 -11.75 14.43 30.60
CA ASN A 456 -11.75 15.34 31.77
C ASN A 456 -10.34 15.74 32.25
N ALA A 457 -9.25 15.22 31.65
CA ALA A 457 -7.89 15.49 32.13
C ALA A 457 -7.36 16.90 31.80
N ALA A 458 -8.09 17.70 31.04
CA ALA A 458 -7.61 19.00 30.55
C ALA A 458 -8.21 20.22 31.23
N LYS A 459 -8.97 20.06 32.32
CA LYS A 459 -9.57 21.22 33.01
C LYS A 459 -8.70 21.69 34.18
N HIS A 460 -8.10 22.87 34.03
CA HIS A 460 -7.43 23.67 35.07
C HIS A 460 -6.17 23.06 35.70
N VAL A 461 -5.07 23.02 34.98
CA VAL A 461 -3.79 22.64 35.58
C VAL A 461 -2.81 23.79 35.48
N LYS A 462 -2.35 24.29 36.62
CA LYS A 462 -1.15 25.11 36.73
C LYS A 462 -0.01 24.17 37.12
N HIS A 463 0.98 24.00 36.20
CA HIS A 463 2.15 23.17 36.48
C HIS A 463 3.43 23.94 36.23
N GLN A 464 4.43 23.64 37.03
CA GLN A 464 5.80 24.08 36.81
C GLN A 464 6.66 22.84 36.58
N GLU A 465 7.38 22.80 35.47
CA GLU A 465 8.26 21.69 35.14
C GLU A 465 9.66 22.20 34.76
N TYR A 466 10.63 21.39 35.07
CA TYR A 466 12.02 21.61 34.68
C TYR A 466 12.33 20.88 33.37
N PHE A 467 12.84 21.61 32.39
CA PHE A 467 13.19 21.07 31.09
C PHE A 467 14.68 21.27 30.84
N CYS A 468 15.39 20.17 30.53
CA CYS A 468 16.77 20.21 30.05
C CYS A 468 16.80 19.97 28.56
N ILE A 469 17.56 20.77 27.84
CA ILE A 469 17.86 20.52 26.45
C ILE A 469 18.79 19.29 26.37
N ASP A 470 18.52 18.45 25.39
CA ASP A 470 19.29 17.25 25.09
C ASP A 470 20.78 17.55 24.85
N SER A 471 21.66 16.66 25.31
CA SER A 471 23.13 16.83 25.30
C SER A 471 23.70 17.13 23.90
N ASP A 472 23.12 16.56 22.86
CA ASP A 472 23.62 16.73 21.49
C ASP A 472 23.24 18.10 20.89
N LEU A 473 22.12 18.67 21.33
CA LEU A 473 21.73 20.03 21.00
C LEU A 473 22.68 21.06 21.67
N LYS A 474 23.10 20.77 22.90
CA LYS A 474 24.06 21.59 23.65
C LYS A 474 25.39 21.71 22.93
N VAL A 475 25.92 20.59 22.45
CA VAL A 475 27.21 20.54 21.73
C VAL A 475 27.15 21.37 20.45
N ARG A 476 26.05 21.35 19.71
CA ARG A 476 25.88 22.14 18.49
C ARG A 476 25.79 23.66 18.72
N ALA A 477 25.21 24.02 19.83
CA ALA A 477 25.03 25.42 20.17
C ALA A 477 26.23 26.05 20.92
N GLY A 478 27.20 25.22 21.32
CA GLY A 478 28.32 25.67 22.14
C GLY A 478 27.92 26.11 23.54
N LEU A 479 26.79 25.62 24.05
CA LEU A 479 26.25 25.94 25.37
C LEU A 479 26.79 25.05 26.48
N SER A 480 26.98 25.65 27.66
CA SER A 480 27.26 24.85 28.88
C SER A 480 26.02 24.07 29.32
N LYS A 481 26.24 23.08 30.20
CA LYS A 481 25.15 22.23 30.71
C LYS A 481 24.09 23.04 31.50
N GLU A 482 24.49 24.13 32.13
CA GLU A 482 23.64 25.02 32.94
C GLU A 482 22.84 26.00 32.04
N GLU A 483 23.45 26.51 30.97
CA GLU A 483 22.77 27.38 30.00
C GLU A 483 21.66 26.72 29.18
N ALA A 484 21.55 25.41 29.25
CA ALA A 484 20.57 24.64 28.47
C ALA A 484 19.41 24.13 29.31
N SER A 485 19.20 24.69 30.48
CA SER A 485 18.11 24.30 31.37
C SER A 485 17.08 25.40 31.44
N TYR A 486 15.78 25.03 31.40
CA TYR A 486 14.67 25.97 31.38
C TYR A 486 13.60 25.55 32.37
N PHE A 487 12.96 26.55 32.99
CA PHE A 487 11.70 26.34 33.72
C PHE A 487 10.53 26.58 32.78
N VAL A 488 9.59 25.66 32.80
CA VAL A 488 8.38 25.74 32.01
C VAL A 488 7.19 25.93 32.95
N ASN A 489 6.57 27.10 32.87
CA ASN A 489 5.31 27.40 33.54
C ASN A 489 4.20 27.38 32.50
N TYR A 490 3.18 26.57 32.68
CA TYR A 490 2.04 26.60 31.81
C TYR A 490 0.73 26.75 32.57
N SER A 491 -0.16 27.51 31.99
CA SER A 491 -1.52 27.72 32.49
C SER A 491 -2.51 27.44 31.36
N LEU A 492 -3.57 26.76 31.69
CA LEU A 492 -4.74 26.58 30.84
C LEU A 492 -5.84 27.45 31.35
N ASP A 493 -6.32 28.39 30.57
CA ASP A 493 -7.55 29.12 30.78
C ASP A 493 -8.67 28.60 29.88
N SER A 494 -9.85 29.20 29.91
CA SER A 494 -11.00 28.78 29.11
C SER A 494 -10.85 29.02 27.63
N GLU A 495 -9.87 29.83 27.22
CA GLU A 495 -9.69 30.26 25.81
C GLU A 495 -8.34 29.89 25.24
N ASN A 496 -7.27 29.88 26.05
CA ASN A 496 -5.90 29.72 25.59
C ASN A 496 -5.07 28.85 26.52
N TRP A 497 -4.14 28.13 25.92
CA TRP A 497 -3.01 27.54 26.63
C TRP A 497 -1.83 28.48 26.52
N THR A 498 -1.37 28.98 27.67
CA THR A 498 -0.19 29.85 27.72
C THR A 498 0.95 29.12 28.40
N ILE A 499 2.08 29.07 27.74
CA ILE A 499 3.29 28.38 28.19
C ILE A 499 4.41 29.42 28.20
N ASN A 500 4.93 29.69 29.38
CA ASN A 500 6.06 30.60 29.58
C ASN A 500 7.29 29.78 29.94
N VAL A 501 8.41 30.08 29.31
CA VAL A 501 9.68 29.42 29.52
C VAL A 501 10.72 30.43 29.96
N SER A 502 11.37 30.19 31.11
CA SER A 502 12.38 31.03 31.70
C SER A 502 13.67 30.23 32.01
N GLU A 503 14.79 30.92 32.17
CA GLU A 503 16.07 30.32 32.58
C GLU A 503 16.20 30.30 34.13
N PRO A 504 16.78 29.23 34.72
CA PRO A 504 17.18 29.25 36.11
C PRO A 504 18.51 29.99 36.32
N PRO A 505 18.78 30.54 37.49
CA PRO A 505 17.98 30.68 38.72
C PRO A 505 17.59 32.13 39.03
N ILE A 506 17.54 32.99 38.03
CA ILE A 506 17.37 34.46 38.23
C ILE A 506 15.95 34.85 37.81
N GLY A 507 15.16 35.19 38.84
CA GLY A 507 13.90 35.91 38.69
C GLY A 507 12.89 35.26 37.75
N ILE A 508 11.83 34.78 38.33
CA ILE A 508 10.67 34.14 37.63
C ILE A 508 10.02 35.07 36.59
N ASP A 509 10.52 36.29 36.44
CA ASP A 509 9.87 37.38 35.68
C ASP A 509 10.35 37.54 34.25
N GLU A 510 11.48 36.95 33.84
CA GLU A 510 11.98 37.11 32.48
C GLU A 510 11.64 35.92 31.60
N VAL A 511 10.48 35.99 30.93
CA VAL A 511 10.03 34.98 29.98
C VAL A 511 10.90 35.05 28.72
N LYS A 512 11.67 33.99 28.44
CA LYS A 512 12.51 33.87 27.26
C LYS A 512 11.74 33.35 26.04
N TYR A 513 10.78 32.43 26.26
CA TYR A 513 9.88 31.91 25.23
C TYR A 513 8.45 31.87 25.73
N LYS A 514 7.53 32.26 24.87
CA LYS A 514 6.10 32.18 25.15
C LYS A 514 5.42 31.41 24.00
N ILE A 515 4.62 30.43 24.35
CA ILE A 515 3.82 29.66 23.41
C ILE A 515 2.36 29.84 23.82
N ILE A 516 1.55 30.32 22.90
CA ILE A 516 0.10 30.42 23.07
C ILE A 516 -0.56 29.50 22.07
N ILE A 517 -1.40 28.61 22.54
CA ILE A 517 -2.18 27.71 21.72
C ILE A 517 -3.64 28.11 21.91
N GLN A 518 -4.27 28.54 20.81
CA GLN A 518 -5.69 28.82 20.76
C GLN A 518 -6.39 27.58 20.15
N PRO A 519 -6.97 26.70 20.97
CA PRO A 519 -7.73 25.57 20.47
C PRO A 519 -9.02 26.04 19.79
N PRO A 520 -9.58 25.30 18.83
CA PRO A 520 -10.92 25.57 18.36
C PRO A 520 -11.89 25.43 19.53
N ARG A 521 -13.01 26.12 19.49
CA ARG A 521 -14.03 26.16 20.57
C ARG A 521 -14.64 24.81 20.97
N THR A 522 -14.26 23.72 20.34
CA THR A 522 -14.64 22.35 20.67
C THR A 522 -13.44 21.59 21.23
N ASP A 523 -13.61 21.04 22.36
CA ASP A 523 -12.72 20.58 23.44
C ASP A 523 -11.50 19.69 23.11
N THR A 524 -11.08 19.43 21.89
CA THR A 524 -10.18 18.27 21.74
C THR A 524 -9.04 18.36 20.74
N VAL A 525 -8.87 19.42 19.92
CA VAL A 525 -8.00 19.22 18.77
C VAL A 525 -7.05 20.36 18.45
N LEU A 526 -5.78 20.19 18.78
CA LEU A 526 -4.66 20.97 18.27
C LEU A 526 -4.62 21.07 16.73
N LEU A 527 -5.28 20.15 16.04
CA LEU A 527 -5.32 20.05 14.57
C LEU A 527 -5.91 21.28 13.84
N LYS A 528 -6.73 22.08 14.55
CA LYS A 528 -7.32 23.33 14.01
C LYS A 528 -6.84 24.56 14.78
N SER A 529 -5.83 24.41 15.63
CA SER A 529 -5.38 25.46 16.53
C SER A 529 -4.55 26.52 15.82
N THR A 530 -4.65 27.75 16.31
CA THR A 530 -3.64 28.80 16.05
C THR A 530 -2.58 28.73 17.14
N ILE A 531 -1.30 28.64 16.73
CA ILE A 531 -0.17 28.49 17.64
C ILE A 531 0.75 29.69 17.45
N GLU A 532 0.86 30.50 18.49
CA GLU A 532 1.73 31.66 18.52
C GLU A 532 3.01 31.33 19.28
N LEU A 533 4.14 31.46 18.58
CA LEU A 533 5.47 31.20 19.13
C LEU A 533 6.19 32.55 19.26
N THR A 534 6.53 32.95 20.49
CA THR A 534 7.27 34.19 20.76
C THR A 534 8.60 33.85 21.38
N SER A 535 9.69 34.39 20.81
CA SER A 535 11.03 34.33 21.38
C SER A 535 11.51 35.73 21.80
N ALA A 536 11.99 35.86 23.02
CA ALA A 536 12.69 37.03 23.52
C ALA A 536 14.21 36.95 23.33
N ILE A 537 14.70 35.76 22.94
CA ILE A 537 16.13 35.51 22.73
C ILE A 537 16.50 35.76 21.27
N ASN A 538 17.61 36.44 21.08
CA ASN A 538 18.20 36.73 19.79
C ASN A 538 19.24 35.66 19.46
N GLY A 539 19.06 34.96 18.36
CA GLY A 539 20.02 33.97 17.89
C GLY A 539 19.37 32.83 17.14
N GLU A 540 20.11 32.29 16.21
CA GLU A 540 19.66 31.18 15.34
C GLU A 540 19.22 29.95 16.16
N TYR A 541 19.81 29.77 17.32
CA TYR A 541 19.54 28.68 18.23
C TYR A 541 18.16 28.77 18.94
N SER A 542 17.68 30.00 19.16
CA SER A 542 16.43 30.21 19.92
C SER A 542 15.21 29.53 19.30
N ILE A 543 15.16 29.43 17.99
CA ILE A 543 14.06 28.77 17.27
C ILE A 543 14.09 27.26 17.52
N LEU A 544 15.27 26.66 17.49
CA LEU A 544 15.39 25.21 17.73
C LEU A 544 14.96 24.85 19.15
N VAL A 545 15.34 25.65 20.14
CA VAL A 545 14.89 25.50 21.52
C VAL A 545 13.38 25.62 21.62
N LEU A 546 12.81 26.64 21.00
CA LEU A 546 11.35 26.88 21.01
C LEU A 546 10.58 25.67 20.42
N TRP A 547 11.04 25.12 19.29
CA TRP A 547 10.43 23.93 18.69
C TRP A 547 10.60 22.69 19.56
N LYS A 548 11.73 22.50 20.23
CA LYS A 548 11.95 21.37 21.14
C LYS A 548 11.08 21.44 22.38
N ILE A 549 10.92 22.61 22.94
CA ILE A 549 9.99 22.85 24.05
C ILE A 549 8.56 22.53 23.61
N PHE A 550 8.16 23.00 22.44
CA PHE A 550 6.83 22.73 21.90
C PHE A 550 6.60 21.23 21.68
N GLU A 551 7.55 20.49 21.08
CA GLU A 551 7.45 19.04 20.94
C GLU A 551 7.39 18.30 22.28
N PHE A 552 8.20 18.74 23.26
CA PHE A 552 8.16 18.16 24.61
C PHE A 552 6.80 18.30 25.24
N LEU A 553 6.19 19.48 25.18
CA LEU A 553 4.88 19.75 25.72
C LEU A 553 3.77 18.98 25.01
N LEU A 554 3.84 18.85 23.70
CA LEU A 554 2.93 18.01 22.93
C LEU A 554 3.00 16.55 23.37
N LYS A 555 4.20 15.98 23.52
CA LYS A 555 4.38 14.61 23.99
C LYS A 555 3.87 14.37 25.39
N ARG A 556 4.04 15.35 26.28
CA ARG A 556 3.67 15.20 27.68
C ARG A 556 2.16 15.37 27.94
N HIS A 557 1.56 16.33 27.28
CA HIS A 557 0.20 16.77 27.64
C HIS A 557 -0.87 16.38 26.61
N PHE A 558 -0.47 16.13 25.37
CA PHE A 558 -1.46 15.95 24.34
C PHE A 558 -1.51 14.54 23.76
N LEU A 559 -0.49 14.04 23.11
CA LEU A 559 -0.70 12.86 22.28
C LEU A 559 0.48 11.89 22.17
N LYS A 560 1.60 12.10 22.81
CA LYS A 560 2.82 11.29 22.63
C LYS A 560 3.37 11.24 21.20
N ASP A 561 2.89 12.06 20.30
CA ASP A 561 3.24 12.09 18.88
C ASP A 561 4.11 13.29 18.48
N ASP A 562 4.68 13.24 17.26
CA ASP A 562 5.42 14.36 16.70
C ASP A 562 4.53 15.31 15.87
N LEU A 563 5.11 16.46 15.53
CA LEU A 563 4.41 17.48 14.76
C LEU A 563 3.95 16.99 13.38
N ILE A 564 4.71 16.09 12.73
CA ILE A 564 4.33 15.55 11.43
C ILE A 564 3.04 14.75 11.52
N GLN A 565 2.91 13.93 12.55
CA GLN A 565 1.73 13.10 12.75
C GLN A 565 0.53 13.95 13.16
N LEU A 566 0.75 14.90 14.04
CA LEU A 566 -0.30 15.78 14.55
C LEU A 566 -0.80 16.74 13.47
N PHE A 567 0.11 17.46 12.80
CA PHE A 567 -0.24 18.49 11.82
C PHE A 567 -0.15 18.04 10.37
N GLY A 568 0.35 16.87 10.13
CA GLY A 568 0.26 16.18 8.86
C GLY A 568 1.42 16.33 7.90
N TYR A 569 1.30 15.67 6.76
CA TYR A 569 2.29 15.67 5.70
C TYR A 569 2.12 16.90 4.78
N TYR A 570 3.20 17.43 4.23
CA TYR A 570 3.23 18.61 3.38
C TYR A 570 2.27 18.60 2.16
N GLN A 571 1.92 17.41 1.67
CA GLN A 571 1.02 17.22 0.49
C GLN A 571 -0.45 17.56 0.77
N TYR A 572 -0.80 17.92 1.99
CA TYR A 572 -2.19 18.12 2.39
C TYR A 572 -2.44 19.56 2.85
N LYS A 573 -3.69 20.01 2.64
CA LYS A 573 -4.12 21.32 3.13
C LYS A 573 -3.96 21.38 4.64
N LYS A 574 -3.37 22.45 5.10
CA LYS A 574 -3.09 22.70 6.51
C LYS A 574 -4.39 22.93 7.27
N SER A 575 -4.49 22.33 8.44
CA SER A 575 -5.59 22.53 9.39
C SER A 575 -5.17 23.36 10.61
N TYR A 576 -3.93 23.83 10.64
CA TYR A 576 -3.34 24.64 11.71
C TYR A 576 -2.62 25.85 11.14
N GLN A 577 -2.41 26.87 11.97
CA GLN A 577 -1.61 28.05 11.64
C GLN A 577 -0.57 28.25 12.72
N PHE A 578 0.68 28.37 12.33
CA PHE A 578 1.74 28.91 13.17
C PHE A 578 1.91 30.39 12.89
N LYS A 579 2.10 31.15 13.95
CA LYS A 579 2.54 32.54 13.88
C LYS A 579 3.78 32.65 14.73
N MET A 580 4.85 33.28 14.18
CA MET A 580 6.09 33.45 14.89
C MET A 580 6.33 34.95 15.14
N PHE A 581 6.63 35.29 16.38
CA PHE A 581 6.91 36.63 16.82
C PHE A 581 8.30 36.68 17.47
N PHE A 582 9.04 37.72 17.17
CA PHE A 582 10.26 38.10 17.87
C PHE A 582 10.02 39.40 18.65
N GLN A 583 10.40 39.43 19.94
CA GLN A 583 10.20 40.63 20.76
C GLN A 583 11.13 41.77 20.31
N ASP A 584 12.31 41.47 19.82
CA ASP A 584 13.23 42.45 19.32
C ASP A 584 12.91 42.77 17.85
N LYS A 585 12.49 44.03 17.63
CA LYS A 585 12.17 44.54 16.30
C LYS A 585 13.38 44.63 15.36
N SER A 586 14.62 44.71 15.91
CA SER A 586 15.84 44.71 15.10
C SER A 586 16.08 43.42 14.32
N LEU A 587 15.44 42.31 14.71
CA LEU A 587 15.50 41.05 14.00
C LEU A 587 14.66 41.02 12.71
N SER A 588 13.69 41.92 12.59
CA SER A 588 12.89 42.02 11.36
C SER A 588 13.69 42.42 10.13
N ASP A 589 14.86 43.05 10.34
CA ASP A 589 15.75 43.47 9.25
C ASP A 589 16.77 42.41 8.84
N ASN A 590 16.79 41.25 9.52
CA ASN A 590 17.68 40.15 9.18
C ASN A 590 16.97 39.14 8.26
N ASN A 591 17.49 38.97 7.06
CA ASN A 591 16.92 38.06 6.05
C ASN A 591 16.76 36.63 6.53
N TYR A 592 17.66 36.09 7.35
CA TYR A 592 17.55 34.75 7.92
C TYR A 592 16.26 34.61 8.73
N TRP A 593 15.98 35.50 9.65
CA TRP A 593 14.80 35.48 10.50
C TRP A 593 13.52 35.67 9.71
N ASN A 594 13.56 36.53 8.71
CA ASN A 594 12.43 36.77 7.83
C ASN A 594 12.06 35.52 7.06
N VAL A 595 13.04 34.79 6.50
CA VAL A 595 12.81 33.51 5.80
C VAL A 595 12.30 32.47 6.76
N VAL A 596 12.92 32.29 7.94
CA VAL A 596 12.47 31.29 8.95
C VAL A 596 11.03 31.57 9.38
N LYS A 597 10.68 32.83 9.64
CA LYS A 597 9.34 33.28 9.99
C LYS A 597 8.34 32.91 8.86
N LYS A 598 8.64 33.30 7.62
CA LYS A 598 7.79 33.01 6.46
C LYS A 598 7.59 31.52 6.27
N VAL A 599 8.64 30.68 6.39
CA VAL A 599 8.55 29.23 6.32
C VAL A 599 7.69 28.68 7.46
N THR A 600 7.87 29.16 8.68
CA THR A 600 7.07 28.74 9.84
C THR A 600 5.58 29.05 9.63
N GLU A 601 5.27 30.20 9.09
CA GLU A 601 3.90 30.62 8.73
C GLU A 601 3.36 29.87 7.51
N GLY A 602 4.24 29.13 6.83
CA GLY A 602 3.88 28.21 5.73
C GLY A 602 4.03 28.80 4.34
N ILE A 603 4.68 29.93 4.20
CA ILE A 603 5.02 30.52 2.90
C ILE A 603 6.14 29.67 2.27
N GLY A 604 6.03 29.37 0.97
CA GLY A 604 6.98 28.50 0.25
C GLY A 604 7.00 27.03 0.67
N VAL A 605 6.06 26.59 1.53
CA VAL A 605 6.02 25.23 2.10
C VAL A 605 5.10 24.30 1.32
N GLY A 606 5.59 23.10 1.01
CA GLY A 606 4.82 22.05 0.33
C GLY A 606 4.71 22.21 -1.18
N VAL A 607 5.46 23.16 -1.76
CA VAL A 607 5.51 23.44 -3.21
C VAL A 607 6.95 23.22 -3.70
N ILE A 608 7.09 22.67 -4.90
CA ILE A 608 8.39 22.56 -5.58
C ILE A 608 8.59 23.85 -6.35
N SER A 609 9.62 24.61 -6.01
CA SER A 609 9.93 25.92 -6.57
C SER A 609 11.40 26.05 -6.94
N SER A 610 11.71 26.95 -7.87
CA SER A 610 13.09 27.32 -8.17
C SER A 610 13.68 28.22 -7.08
N PHE A 611 15.00 28.35 -7.05
CA PHE A 611 15.67 29.33 -6.15
C PHE A 611 15.23 30.77 -6.44
N GLU A 612 14.98 31.12 -7.67
CA GLU A 612 14.55 32.46 -8.08
C GLU A 612 13.12 32.76 -7.58
N GLU A 613 12.21 31.82 -7.73
CA GLU A 613 10.84 31.97 -7.22
C GLU A 613 10.82 32.11 -5.70
N LEU A 614 11.55 31.27 -4.98
CA LEU A 614 11.63 31.35 -3.52
C LEU A 614 12.35 32.58 -3.02
N SER A 615 13.41 33.04 -3.70
CA SER A 615 14.12 34.25 -3.33
C SER A 615 13.24 35.49 -3.49
N THR A 616 12.42 35.51 -4.53
CA THR A 616 11.42 36.57 -4.75
C THR A 616 10.36 36.54 -3.65
N GLU A 617 9.81 35.36 -3.33
CA GLU A 617 8.80 35.19 -2.29
C GLU A 617 9.31 35.54 -0.90
N PHE A 618 10.57 35.22 -0.61
CA PHE A 618 11.20 35.53 0.67
C PHE A 618 11.83 36.93 0.74
N GLY A 619 12.02 37.59 -0.38
CA GLY A 619 12.56 38.93 -0.44
C GLY A 619 14.07 38.99 -0.13
N CYS A 620 14.84 38.00 -0.57
CA CYS A 620 16.30 37.95 -0.42
C CYS A 620 16.95 37.50 -1.74
N SER A 621 18.26 37.66 -1.87
CA SER A 621 18.97 37.15 -3.06
C SER A 621 19.07 35.63 -3.08
N SER A 622 19.21 35.05 -4.25
CA SER A 622 19.32 33.56 -4.40
C SER A 622 20.57 33.01 -3.68
N VAL A 623 21.64 33.77 -3.59
CA VAL A 623 22.87 33.39 -2.86
C VAL A 623 22.61 33.36 -1.35
N GLU A 624 22.00 34.42 -0.83
CA GLU A 624 21.61 34.48 0.59
C GLU A 624 20.62 33.38 0.94
N LEU A 625 19.64 33.14 0.08
CA LEU A 625 18.68 32.07 0.30
C LEU A 625 19.36 30.71 0.42
N GLN A 626 20.37 30.43 -0.41
CA GLN A 626 21.10 29.16 -0.35
C GLN A 626 21.80 28.98 1.01
N ASP A 627 22.44 30.01 1.53
CA ASP A 627 23.07 30.01 2.84
C ASP A 627 22.04 29.88 3.97
N ILE A 628 20.94 30.63 3.91
CA ILE A 628 19.85 30.56 4.88
C ILE A 628 19.24 29.12 4.92
N LEU A 629 18.93 28.54 3.77
CA LEU A 629 18.35 27.19 3.71
C LEU A 629 19.33 26.13 4.20
N SER A 630 20.62 26.30 3.97
CA SER A 630 21.67 25.45 4.53
C SER A 630 21.67 25.48 6.06
N LYS A 631 21.67 26.69 6.65
CA LYS A 631 21.59 26.90 8.10
C LYS A 631 20.29 26.33 8.70
N MET A 632 19.14 26.56 8.05
CA MET A 632 17.86 26.00 8.48
C MET A 632 17.90 24.48 8.53
N LYS A 633 18.59 23.85 7.59
CA LYS A 633 18.77 22.39 7.56
C LYS A 633 19.59 21.90 8.77
N ASP A 634 20.64 22.66 9.16
CA ASP A 634 21.43 22.33 10.35
C ASP A 634 20.59 22.40 11.64
N TYR A 635 19.55 23.23 11.65
CA TYR A 635 18.58 23.31 12.75
C TYR A 635 17.39 22.36 12.63
N GLY A 636 17.45 21.40 11.72
CA GLY A 636 16.49 20.33 11.63
C GLY A 636 15.32 20.58 10.68
N PHE A 637 15.28 21.69 9.95
CA PHE A 637 14.31 21.87 8.87
C PHE A 637 14.65 20.95 7.70
N GLU A 638 13.66 20.27 7.17
CA GLU A 638 13.82 19.40 6.02
C GLU A 638 13.76 20.20 4.73
N ILE A 639 14.84 20.16 3.96
CA ILE A 639 14.94 20.80 2.66
C ILE A 639 15.38 19.75 1.65
N ARG A 640 14.57 19.52 0.64
CA ARG A 640 14.76 18.51 -0.39
C ARG A 640 15.13 19.15 -1.71
N ASN A 641 16.04 18.53 -2.44
CA ASN A 641 16.44 18.87 -3.80
C ASN A 641 16.66 17.56 -4.60
N HIS A 642 17.17 17.67 -5.83
CA HIS A 642 17.46 16.52 -6.67
C HIS A 642 18.37 15.47 -5.99
N ASN A 643 19.36 15.91 -5.20
CA ASN A 643 20.30 14.98 -4.53
C ASN A 643 19.63 14.19 -3.41
N THR A 644 18.73 14.80 -2.68
CA THR A 644 17.98 14.16 -1.58
C THR A 644 16.74 13.41 -2.07
N ASN A 645 16.17 13.82 -3.19
CA ASN A 645 15.04 13.19 -3.84
C ASN A 645 15.13 13.33 -5.36
N ARG A 646 15.50 12.26 -6.05
CA ARG A 646 15.67 12.18 -7.51
C ARG A 646 14.44 12.62 -8.33
N GLN A 647 13.27 12.66 -7.71
CA GLN A 647 12.03 13.10 -8.35
C GLN A 647 11.89 14.63 -8.41
N ILE A 648 12.71 15.36 -7.67
CA ILE A 648 12.79 16.81 -7.76
C ILE A 648 13.76 17.13 -8.90
N GLN A 649 13.34 17.95 -9.84
CA GLN A 649 14.19 18.37 -10.96
C GLN A 649 15.45 19.12 -10.47
N LYS A 650 16.53 19.05 -11.22
CA LYS A 650 17.75 19.83 -10.90
C LYS A 650 17.43 21.31 -10.88
N GLY A 651 17.92 22.02 -9.88
CA GLY A 651 17.65 23.45 -9.66
C GLY A 651 16.36 23.76 -8.91
N MET A 652 15.52 22.75 -8.61
CA MET A 652 14.30 22.90 -7.83
C MET A 652 14.49 22.49 -6.38
N ILE A 653 13.71 23.10 -5.49
CA ILE A 653 13.71 22.86 -4.04
C ILE A 653 12.30 22.59 -3.55
N LEU A 654 12.20 21.80 -2.50
CA LEU A 654 10.99 21.58 -1.74
C LEU A 654 11.29 21.75 -0.25
N ILE A 655 10.56 22.63 0.40
CA ILE A 655 10.48 22.77 1.86
C ILE A 655 9.21 22.03 2.29
N PRO A 656 9.28 20.77 2.77
CA PRO A 656 8.06 19.98 2.97
C PRO A 656 7.23 20.41 4.19
N TYR A 657 7.86 21.00 5.20
CA TYR A 657 7.21 21.33 6.48
C TYR A 657 7.56 22.72 6.97
N SER A 658 6.62 23.34 7.67
CA SER A 658 6.78 24.65 8.29
C SER A 658 7.47 24.61 9.68
N PHE A 659 8.00 23.44 10.07
CA PHE A 659 8.65 23.20 11.35
C PHE A 659 9.79 22.18 11.20
N PRO A 660 10.77 22.14 12.13
CA PRO A 660 11.85 21.17 12.09
C PRO A 660 11.35 19.72 12.22
N THR A 661 11.84 18.83 11.37
CA THR A 661 11.42 17.42 11.33
C THR A 661 12.57 16.42 11.41
N LEU A 662 13.80 16.90 11.13
CA LEU A 662 14.98 16.04 11.12
C LEU A 662 15.46 15.79 12.54
N ASN A 663 15.63 14.53 12.88
CA ASN A 663 16.30 14.12 14.11
C ASN A 663 17.81 14.01 13.86
N GLU A 664 18.57 13.86 14.94
CA GLU A 664 20.04 13.80 14.92
C GLU A 664 20.61 12.71 14.02
N ARG A 665 19.99 11.52 14.01
CA ARG A 665 20.41 10.41 13.14
C ARG A 665 20.21 10.75 11.65
N SER A 666 19.18 11.53 11.34
CA SER A 666 18.91 11.99 9.98
C SER A 666 19.90 13.07 9.58
N LEU A 667 20.25 13.98 10.48
CA LEU A 667 21.25 15.01 10.25
C LEU A 667 22.66 14.42 10.05
N GLN A 668 23.07 13.44 10.86
CA GLN A 668 24.35 12.74 10.71
C GLN A 668 24.46 11.97 9.37
N ARG A 669 23.36 11.44 8.84
CA ARG A 669 23.37 10.83 7.52
C ARG A 669 23.53 11.84 6.38
N LEU A 670 22.96 13.03 6.51
CA LEU A 670 23.04 14.08 5.50
C LEU A 670 24.44 14.73 5.43
N THR A 671 25.19 14.75 6.55
CA THR A 671 26.59 15.23 6.57
C THR A 671 27.58 14.22 5.99
N ARG A 672 27.17 12.97 5.78
CA ARG A 672 28.01 11.92 5.16
C ARG A 672 27.75 11.72 3.66
N LEU A 673 26.80 12.42 3.09
CA LEU A 673 26.49 12.45 1.67
C LEU A 673 26.97 13.76 1.03
#